data_cb33cc8263302c90554a891cce7adda6
#
_entry.id   cb33cc8263302c90554a891cce7adda6
#
_cell.length_a   1.000
_cell.length_b   1.000
_cell.length_c   1.000
_cell.angle_alpha   90.00
_cell.angle_beta   90.00
_cell.angle_gamma   90.00
#
_symmetry.space_group_name_H-M   'P 1'
#
loop_
_entity.id
_entity.type
_entity.pdbx_description
1 polymer ?
#
loop_
_entity_poly.entity_id
_entity_poly.type
_entity_poly.pdbx_seq_one_letter_code
_entity_poly.pdbx_strand_id
1 'polypeptide(L)'
;MIGVSDLYELLPGVSISRITPPTVPPQFVVRTKLLELLEKPAPQAVFAIAPSGFGKTILAAQWAAMHPDRTIWYTPALTDSFKDLVFHCVSSLRRFKPDAAPWIEKYRTEKFDPNLAVIEFANEIASIGFDVHFIADGSHNINPKNQEFTQKWAELVPENLKTLYTRNNLPPINYSRAISLDAFRMLKPIDLAFSTHEIEILCANYGIEFEQNEESISSVQNWPAGVLMAIKNISNGGKLFDAEFTDSKMLVEATLQNLDPNVYQILEKLVYFSNLTKSQVATVLKTASQLQSFLRLASEGIFVMPVGNTDEIFAINEIIKNSIIERLKSEPEKDRVIRQETIEAKISCGNLAGAIQQLEEIGDAKRASELVGLYVRRMLWEDNPDQMLKGIDMVSKYLDIGSSGKDVIEAFATMASGSLEDLAIKIKGLDISSRANGIFEKIECDLLVLECRLALGLGQLTKVIELNKSVPKDSKSLFSLRMAANAAFLLEDFKTLIEIVEEARTMPPPDPSEATIHMPAIETLLALAEGKLNESLDLARYVIEETNKAGATGVWLAYDMVYCAAEALRELGEENHAIALIEWHMPDVQKFHVTSWQAALEAKHAVIEAQLGRSTAALHRIRKLRDDLNSVKYSVEIFRIVDEQELIIRALLHDFERMAELVNRMPETPTVSIVGAAVAFRKGGEAAKLAIASIPTRSPREILMYHILQTNLNLGKPKIAETHIQKALPIIMSNGFRQLLLIQSPEFLEFLLKYAANNPTVYMEQISKEIRARMAHSNSSNDKIDNPLTKREIEILNRLSTGLPISQIASNLHISHNTIKTHLKNVYKKLGAESREDAVEKGRELLLF
;
A
#
# COMPACT_ATOMS: atom_id res chain seq x y z
N MET A 1 -45.22 28.86 12.38
CA MET A 1 -46.44 28.19 12.94
C MET A 1 -47.58 28.50 11.96
N ILE A 2 -47.81 27.58 10.97
CA ILE A 2 -48.94 27.64 10.09
C ILE A 2 -50.16 27.19 10.94
N GLY A 3 -51.19 27.99 10.99
CA GLY A 3 -52.29 27.75 11.88
C GLY A 3 -53.08 26.48 11.51
N VAL A 4 -53.70 25.87 12.53
CA VAL A 4 -54.50 24.63 12.46
C VAL A 4 -55.78 24.79 11.61
N SER A 5 -55.97 25.92 10.93
CA SER A 5 -57.22 26.28 10.22
C SER A 5 -57.22 25.85 8.73
N ASP A 6 -56.14 25.32 8.17
CA ASP A 6 -56.11 24.88 6.75
C ASP A 6 -55.97 23.34 6.63
N LEU A 7 -56.77 22.61 7.41
CA LEU A 7 -56.97 21.18 7.24
C LEU A 7 -57.76 20.94 5.97
N TYR A 8 -57.03 20.79 4.85
CA TYR A 8 -57.58 20.11 3.67
C TYR A 8 -58.20 18.79 4.11
N GLU A 9 -59.34 18.44 3.55
CA GLU A 9 -60.00 17.18 3.86
C GLU A 9 -59.05 16.02 3.49
N LEU A 10 -58.35 15.43 4.51
CA LEU A 10 -57.46 14.32 4.31
C LEU A 10 -58.24 13.14 3.70
N LEU A 11 -57.58 12.42 2.77
CA LEU A 11 -58.11 11.16 2.27
C LEU A 11 -58.21 10.12 3.38
N PRO A 12 -59.18 9.19 3.35
CA PRO A 12 -59.37 8.19 4.39
C PRO A 12 -58.11 7.37 4.66
N GLY A 13 -57.75 7.19 5.93
CA GLY A 13 -56.58 6.38 6.34
C GLY A 13 -55.24 7.13 6.32
N VAL A 14 -55.20 8.39 5.91
CA VAL A 14 -53.96 9.18 5.85
C VAL A 14 -53.57 9.72 7.25
N SER A 15 -52.33 9.51 7.62
CA SER A 15 -51.71 10.07 8.84
C SER A 15 -50.89 11.32 8.50
N ILE A 16 -51.17 12.44 9.18
CA ILE A 16 -50.42 13.71 8.99
C ILE A 16 -48.94 13.52 9.29
N SER A 17 -48.57 12.79 10.35
CA SER A 17 -47.16 12.54 10.69
C SER A 17 -46.39 11.83 9.60
N ARG A 18 -47.05 11.06 8.72
CA ARG A 18 -46.42 10.31 7.65
C ARG A 18 -46.27 11.08 6.33
N ILE A 19 -46.95 12.23 6.24
CA ILE A 19 -46.87 13.16 5.10
C ILE A 19 -46.22 14.50 5.44
N THR A 20 -45.58 14.58 6.64
CA THR A 20 -44.92 15.79 7.13
C THR A 20 -43.46 15.49 7.41
N PRO A 21 -42.52 16.24 6.80
CA PRO A 21 -41.10 16.11 7.13
C PRO A 21 -40.85 16.35 8.62
N PRO A 22 -39.94 15.61 9.27
CA PRO A 22 -39.55 15.89 10.65
C PRO A 22 -38.82 17.22 10.74
N THR A 23 -38.98 17.92 11.89
CA THR A 23 -38.21 19.14 12.17
C THR A 23 -36.77 18.82 12.45
N VAL A 24 -35.84 19.43 11.71
CA VAL A 24 -34.40 19.29 11.93
C VAL A 24 -34.00 20.18 13.12
N PRO A 25 -33.35 19.63 14.17
CA PRO A 25 -32.84 20.43 15.29
C PRO A 25 -31.82 21.49 14.79
N PRO A 26 -31.89 22.73 15.31
CA PRO A 26 -31.02 23.83 14.82
C PRO A 26 -29.52 23.60 15.06
N GLN A 27 -29.16 22.71 16.03
CA GLN A 27 -27.80 22.35 16.32
C GLN A 27 -27.18 21.39 15.27
N PHE A 28 -28.02 20.77 14.43
CA PHE A 28 -27.52 19.82 13.41
C PHE A 28 -26.88 20.58 12.25
N VAL A 29 -25.78 20.00 11.75
CA VAL A 29 -25.05 20.55 10.60
C VAL A 29 -25.87 20.41 9.31
N VAL A 30 -25.87 21.46 8.50
CA VAL A 30 -26.46 21.44 7.15
C VAL A 30 -25.53 20.70 6.20
N ARG A 31 -26.06 19.66 5.54
CA ARG A 31 -25.28 18.80 4.64
C ARG A 31 -25.10 19.43 3.27
N THR A 32 -24.48 20.62 3.21
CA THR A 32 -24.41 21.49 2.03
C THR A 32 -23.96 20.73 0.77
N LYS A 33 -22.87 19.94 0.85
CA LYS A 33 -22.35 19.17 -0.30
C LYS A 33 -23.36 18.14 -0.81
N LEU A 34 -24.06 17.45 0.08
CA LEU A 34 -25.05 16.45 -0.32
C LEU A 34 -26.31 17.13 -0.88
N LEU A 35 -26.74 18.24 -0.30
CA LEU A 35 -27.86 19.02 -0.81
C LEU A 35 -27.55 19.57 -2.20
N GLU A 36 -26.36 20.08 -2.45
CA GLU A 36 -25.92 20.48 -3.78
C GLU A 36 -25.94 19.33 -4.80
N LEU A 37 -25.63 18.09 -4.38
CA LEU A 37 -25.72 16.91 -5.25
C LEU A 37 -27.15 16.53 -5.61
N LEU A 38 -28.11 16.89 -4.76
CA LEU A 38 -29.54 16.70 -5.04
C LEU A 38 -30.09 17.76 -6.00
N GLU A 39 -29.49 18.97 -6.01
CA GLU A 39 -29.95 20.12 -6.81
C GLU A 39 -29.31 20.26 -8.20
N LYS A 40 -28.04 19.87 -8.39
CA LYS A 40 -27.35 19.97 -9.70
C LYS A 40 -27.89 18.94 -10.69
N PRO A 41 -27.71 19.17 -12.06
CA PRO A 41 -28.47 18.46 -13.11
C PRO A 41 -28.68 17.02 -12.66
N ALA A 42 -29.81 16.89 -12.00
CA ALA A 42 -29.99 15.86 -11.00
C ALA A 42 -30.44 14.62 -11.72
N PRO A 43 -29.93 13.46 -11.32
CA PRO A 43 -30.62 12.23 -11.62
C PRO A 43 -32.07 12.36 -11.16
N GLN A 44 -33.02 11.83 -11.94
CA GLN A 44 -34.42 11.79 -11.55
C GLN A 44 -34.66 11.05 -10.24
N ALA A 45 -33.80 10.09 -9.93
CA ALA A 45 -33.90 9.28 -8.71
C ALA A 45 -32.58 9.21 -7.94
N VAL A 46 -32.63 9.62 -6.68
CA VAL A 46 -31.52 9.46 -5.73
C VAL A 46 -31.92 8.47 -4.64
N PHE A 47 -31.06 7.51 -4.37
CA PHE A 47 -31.21 6.53 -3.29
C PHE A 47 -30.15 6.74 -2.24
N ALA A 48 -30.55 7.15 -1.03
CA ALA A 48 -29.67 7.18 0.13
C ALA A 48 -29.76 5.82 0.84
N ILE A 49 -28.75 4.96 0.65
CA ILE A 49 -28.74 3.59 1.14
C ILE A 49 -27.65 3.43 2.18
N ALA A 50 -28.03 3.25 3.43
CA ALA A 50 -27.12 3.03 4.55
C ALA A 50 -27.89 2.39 5.72
N PRO A 51 -27.19 1.73 6.67
CA PRO A 51 -27.78 1.33 7.94
C PRO A 51 -28.41 2.51 8.70
N SER A 52 -29.12 2.22 9.78
CA SER A 52 -29.64 3.27 10.67
C SER A 52 -28.52 4.14 11.25
N GLY A 53 -28.81 5.41 11.53
CA GLY A 53 -27.84 6.33 12.14
C GLY A 53 -26.93 7.08 11.13
N PHE A 54 -27.05 6.86 9.81
CA PHE A 54 -26.29 7.60 8.80
C PHE A 54 -26.90 8.93 8.35
N GLY A 55 -27.89 9.43 9.08
CA GLY A 55 -28.47 10.77 8.83
C GLY A 55 -29.36 10.89 7.61
N LYS A 56 -29.84 9.78 7.01
CA LYS A 56 -30.68 9.75 5.79
C LYS A 56 -31.95 10.60 5.91
N THR A 57 -32.69 10.40 7.01
CA THR A 57 -33.93 11.16 7.29
C THR A 57 -33.67 12.64 7.51
N ILE A 58 -32.54 12.99 8.15
CA ILE A 58 -32.14 14.39 8.36
C ILE A 58 -31.78 15.06 7.03
N LEU A 59 -31.01 14.39 6.16
CA LEU A 59 -30.72 14.89 4.81
C LEU A 59 -32.00 15.12 4.00
N ALA A 60 -32.92 14.16 4.04
CA ALA A 60 -34.23 14.25 3.37
C ALA A 60 -35.06 15.43 3.90
N ALA A 61 -35.08 15.62 5.24
CA ALA A 61 -35.78 16.74 5.86
C ALA A 61 -35.15 18.10 5.55
N GLN A 62 -33.80 18.18 5.48
CA GLN A 62 -33.10 19.40 5.06
C GLN A 62 -33.43 19.74 3.59
N TRP A 63 -33.49 18.74 2.70
CA TRP A 63 -33.89 18.95 1.32
C TRP A 63 -35.35 19.38 1.20
N ALA A 64 -36.29 18.77 1.96
CA ALA A 64 -37.69 19.20 2.01
C ALA A 64 -37.83 20.65 2.50
N ALA A 65 -36.99 21.06 3.47
CA ALA A 65 -37.03 22.44 3.99
C ALA A 65 -36.55 23.49 2.99
N MET A 66 -35.73 23.12 2.00
CA MET A 66 -35.36 24.01 0.87
C MET A 66 -36.53 24.22 -0.10
N HIS A 67 -37.47 23.29 -0.18
CA HIS A 67 -38.59 23.29 -1.13
C HIS A 67 -39.93 23.02 -0.46
N PRO A 68 -40.35 23.80 0.56
CA PRO A 68 -41.54 23.52 1.36
C PRO A 68 -42.84 23.49 0.55
N ASP A 69 -42.93 24.32 -0.51
CA ASP A 69 -44.12 24.47 -1.37
C ASP A 69 -44.05 23.59 -2.63
N ARG A 70 -43.20 22.59 -2.67
CA ARG A 70 -42.99 21.70 -3.83
C ARG A 70 -42.68 20.25 -3.44
N THR A 71 -42.76 19.93 -2.16
CA THR A 71 -42.31 18.63 -1.65
C THR A 71 -43.49 17.73 -1.29
N ILE A 72 -43.53 16.55 -1.89
CA ILE A 72 -44.35 15.42 -1.50
C ILE A 72 -43.53 14.57 -0.53
N TRP A 73 -43.95 14.46 0.73
CA TRP A 73 -43.30 13.61 1.73
C TRP A 73 -44.18 12.39 2.01
N TYR A 74 -43.53 11.21 2.08
CA TYR A 74 -44.19 9.97 2.49
C TYR A 74 -43.26 9.07 3.31
N THR A 75 -43.78 8.62 4.46
CA THR A 75 -43.10 7.62 5.32
C THR A 75 -43.90 6.31 5.27
N PRO A 76 -43.42 5.27 4.53
CA PRO A 76 -44.12 4.01 4.34
C PRO A 76 -44.22 3.18 5.63
N ALA A 77 -45.28 2.33 5.72
CA ALA A 77 -45.40 1.23 6.67
C ALA A 77 -45.56 -0.11 5.96
N LEU A 78 -45.07 -1.21 6.52
CA LEU A 78 -45.17 -2.56 5.94
C LEU A 78 -46.61 -3.04 5.76
N THR A 79 -47.55 -2.44 6.49
CA THR A 79 -48.97 -2.76 6.41
C THR A 79 -49.70 -2.02 5.27
N ASP A 80 -49.05 -1.03 4.65
CA ASP A 80 -49.69 -0.21 3.64
C ASP A 80 -50.07 -1.02 2.40
N SER A 81 -51.34 -0.95 1.99
CA SER A 81 -51.72 -1.32 0.66
C SER A 81 -51.25 -0.27 -0.34
N PHE A 82 -51.30 -0.58 -1.64
CA PHE A 82 -50.95 0.40 -2.66
C PHE A 82 -51.92 1.60 -2.68
N LYS A 83 -53.19 1.41 -2.31
CA LYS A 83 -54.17 2.46 -2.11
C LYS A 83 -53.71 3.44 -1.03
N ASP A 84 -53.25 2.89 0.12
CA ASP A 84 -52.78 3.73 1.24
C ASP A 84 -51.58 4.58 0.82
N LEU A 85 -50.61 3.98 0.07
CA LEU A 85 -49.44 4.70 -0.48
C LEU A 85 -49.92 5.88 -1.35
N VAL A 86 -50.79 5.64 -2.36
CA VAL A 86 -51.27 6.67 -3.24
C VAL A 86 -52.07 7.76 -2.49
N PHE A 87 -52.88 7.37 -1.51
CA PHE A 87 -53.65 8.32 -0.70
C PHE A 87 -52.76 9.25 0.11
N HIS A 88 -51.69 8.74 0.71
CA HIS A 88 -50.70 9.55 1.42
C HIS A 88 -49.97 10.50 0.46
N CYS A 89 -49.50 10.01 -0.71
CA CYS A 89 -48.84 10.85 -1.69
C CYS A 89 -49.71 11.96 -2.23
N VAL A 90 -50.99 11.67 -2.57
CA VAL A 90 -51.94 12.68 -3.05
C VAL A 90 -52.28 13.69 -1.94
N SER A 91 -52.49 13.22 -0.69
CA SER A 91 -52.74 14.15 0.43
C SER A 91 -51.51 15.03 0.72
N SER A 92 -50.29 14.51 0.54
CA SER A 92 -49.08 15.34 0.64
C SER A 92 -48.97 16.36 -0.51
N LEU A 93 -49.30 15.98 -1.74
CA LEU A 93 -49.36 16.89 -2.89
C LEU A 93 -50.35 18.02 -2.67
N ARG A 94 -51.53 17.71 -2.12
CA ARG A 94 -52.60 18.70 -1.87
C ARG A 94 -52.19 19.76 -0.82
N ARG A 95 -51.15 19.56 -0.06
CA ARG A 95 -50.67 20.60 0.88
C ARG A 95 -50.15 21.84 0.16
N PHE A 96 -49.61 21.72 -1.04
CA PHE A 96 -49.15 22.87 -1.84
C PHE A 96 -49.92 23.05 -3.17
N LYS A 97 -50.73 22.07 -3.61
CA LYS A 97 -51.62 22.15 -4.76
C LYS A 97 -52.98 21.55 -4.38
N PRO A 98 -53.83 22.35 -3.70
CA PRO A 98 -55.08 21.86 -3.13
C PRO A 98 -56.01 21.13 -4.10
N ASP A 99 -56.08 21.60 -5.34
CA ASP A 99 -56.98 21.06 -6.37
C ASP A 99 -56.38 19.87 -7.13
N ALA A 100 -55.19 19.36 -6.70
CA ALA A 100 -54.53 18.28 -7.38
C ALA A 100 -55.28 16.95 -7.24
N ALA A 101 -55.11 16.10 -8.25
CA ALA A 101 -55.62 14.75 -8.31
C ALA A 101 -57.14 14.59 -8.02
N PRO A 102 -58.01 15.32 -8.67
CA PRO A 102 -59.48 15.19 -8.48
C PRO A 102 -60.00 13.79 -8.80
N TRP A 103 -59.29 13.06 -9.63
CA TRP A 103 -59.58 11.67 -9.98
C TRP A 103 -59.52 10.71 -8.77
N ILE A 104 -58.85 11.08 -7.67
CA ILE A 104 -58.73 10.22 -6.49
C ILE A 104 -60.03 10.04 -5.74
N GLU A 105 -60.95 11.02 -5.85
CA GLU A 105 -62.23 11.07 -5.10
C GLU A 105 -63.13 9.87 -5.44
N LYS A 106 -63.07 9.37 -6.68
CA LYS A 106 -63.81 8.19 -7.11
C LYS A 106 -63.46 6.96 -6.26
N TYR A 107 -62.23 6.85 -5.81
CA TYR A 107 -61.74 5.72 -5.04
C TYR A 107 -62.14 5.77 -3.56
N ARG A 108 -62.85 6.75 -3.11
CA ARG A 108 -63.52 6.74 -1.80
C ARG A 108 -64.67 5.71 -1.76
N THR A 109 -65.35 5.53 -2.90
CA THR A 109 -66.56 4.67 -3.03
C THR A 109 -66.36 3.51 -4.02
N GLU A 110 -65.52 3.66 -5.02
CA GLU A 110 -65.26 2.67 -6.04
C GLU A 110 -64.07 1.72 -5.66
N LYS A 111 -64.01 0.58 -6.35
CA LYS A 111 -62.88 -0.34 -6.21
C LYS A 111 -61.62 0.31 -6.73
N PHE A 112 -60.56 0.31 -5.93
CA PHE A 112 -59.27 0.89 -6.25
C PHE A 112 -58.56 0.08 -7.37
N ASP A 113 -58.19 0.74 -8.48
CA ASP A 113 -57.39 0.20 -9.53
C ASP A 113 -55.95 0.72 -9.43
N PRO A 114 -54.98 -0.11 -8.97
CA PRO A 114 -53.62 0.33 -8.78
C PRO A 114 -52.90 0.73 -10.07
N ASN A 115 -53.21 0.05 -11.19
CA ASN A 115 -52.60 0.32 -12.49
C ASN A 115 -52.98 1.66 -13.05
N LEU A 116 -54.26 2.00 -12.95
CA LEU A 116 -54.81 3.29 -13.40
C LEU A 116 -54.32 4.43 -12.49
N ALA A 117 -54.29 4.18 -11.15
CA ALA A 117 -53.87 5.17 -10.18
C ALA A 117 -52.38 5.60 -10.37
N VAL A 118 -51.49 4.69 -10.73
CA VAL A 118 -50.07 5.02 -11.04
C VAL A 118 -49.99 5.96 -12.22
N ILE A 119 -50.75 5.68 -13.30
CA ILE A 119 -50.77 6.49 -14.54
C ILE A 119 -51.38 7.90 -14.24
N GLU A 120 -52.53 7.93 -13.55
CA GLU A 120 -53.20 9.20 -13.21
C GLU A 120 -52.30 10.05 -12.31
N PHE A 121 -51.61 9.48 -11.34
CA PHE A 121 -50.67 10.22 -10.48
C PHE A 121 -49.43 10.73 -11.25
N ALA A 122 -48.84 9.92 -12.13
CA ALA A 122 -47.75 10.37 -13.00
C ALA A 122 -48.19 11.54 -13.92
N ASN A 123 -49.36 11.44 -14.55
CA ASN A 123 -49.90 12.49 -15.39
C ASN A 123 -50.19 13.79 -14.59
N GLU A 124 -50.71 13.67 -13.37
CA GLU A 124 -50.94 14.81 -12.48
C GLU A 124 -49.62 15.55 -12.20
N ILE A 125 -48.53 14.82 -11.80
CA ILE A 125 -47.24 15.43 -11.59
C ILE A 125 -46.70 16.06 -12.89
N ALA A 126 -46.78 15.37 -14.01
CA ALA A 126 -46.32 15.88 -15.31
C ALA A 126 -47.02 17.19 -15.72
N SER A 127 -48.30 17.37 -15.29
CA SER A 127 -49.06 18.57 -15.58
C SER A 127 -48.66 19.81 -14.76
N ILE A 128 -47.79 19.60 -13.72
CA ILE A 128 -47.34 20.70 -12.88
C ILE A 128 -46.21 21.45 -13.59
N GLY A 129 -46.35 22.74 -13.75
CA GLY A 129 -45.42 23.59 -14.53
C GLY A 129 -44.10 23.92 -13.86
N PHE A 130 -43.70 23.18 -12.80
CA PHE A 130 -42.47 23.36 -12.07
C PHE A 130 -41.96 22.00 -11.49
N ASP A 131 -40.70 21.93 -11.07
CA ASP A 131 -40.12 20.72 -10.48
C ASP A 131 -40.77 20.40 -9.13
N VAL A 132 -41.22 19.15 -8.99
CA VAL A 132 -41.77 18.60 -7.74
C VAL A 132 -40.74 17.66 -7.11
N HIS A 133 -40.60 17.74 -5.81
CA HIS A 133 -39.70 16.91 -5.03
C HIS A 133 -40.48 15.81 -4.32
N PHE A 134 -40.15 14.55 -4.59
CA PHE A 134 -40.78 13.40 -3.94
C PHE A 134 -39.78 12.72 -3.00
N ILE A 135 -40.15 12.62 -1.73
CA ILE A 135 -39.31 12.00 -0.70
C ILE A 135 -40.06 10.82 -0.09
N ALA A 136 -39.49 9.62 -0.23
CA ALA A 136 -39.98 8.44 0.47
C ALA A 136 -38.99 8.04 1.57
N ASP A 137 -39.26 8.51 2.78
CA ASP A 137 -38.39 8.26 3.95
C ASP A 137 -38.65 6.89 4.57
N GLY A 138 -37.65 6.00 4.57
CA GLY A 138 -37.80 4.61 4.99
C GLY A 138 -38.45 3.72 3.94
N SER A 139 -38.18 3.94 2.65
CA SER A 139 -38.80 3.22 1.52
C SER A 139 -38.53 1.70 1.52
N HIS A 140 -37.65 1.17 2.38
CA HIS A 140 -37.53 -0.29 2.65
C HIS A 140 -38.75 -0.88 3.38
N ASN A 141 -39.60 -0.04 4.01
CA ASN A 141 -40.84 -0.43 4.64
C ASN A 141 -42.03 -0.44 3.65
N ILE A 142 -41.83 -0.20 2.36
CA ILE A 142 -42.89 -0.40 1.37
C ILE A 142 -43.23 -1.89 1.33
N ASN A 143 -44.54 -2.19 1.44
CA ASN A 143 -45.04 -3.55 1.45
C ASN A 143 -44.56 -4.30 0.18
N PRO A 144 -43.92 -5.47 0.31
CA PRO A 144 -43.45 -6.25 -0.84
C PRO A 144 -44.51 -6.60 -1.87
N LYS A 145 -45.77 -6.70 -1.44
CA LYS A 145 -46.90 -6.92 -2.34
C LYS A 145 -47.16 -5.77 -3.33
N ASN A 146 -46.58 -4.60 -3.07
CA ASN A 146 -46.68 -3.43 -3.91
C ASN A 146 -45.52 -3.34 -4.94
N GLN A 147 -44.63 -4.36 -5.02
CA GLN A 147 -43.43 -4.31 -5.85
C GLN A 147 -43.71 -4.09 -7.34
N GLU A 148 -44.73 -4.75 -7.89
CA GLU A 148 -45.11 -4.59 -9.28
C GLU A 148 -45.51 -3.13 -9.61
N PHE A 149 -46.24 -2.47 -8.71
CA PHE A 149 -46.66 -1.10 -8.90
C PHE A 149 -45.53 -0.10 -8.68
N THR A 150 -44.61 -0.37 -7.77
CA THR A 150 -43.41 0.46 -7.60
C THR A 150 -42.44 0.34 -8.78
N GLN A 151 -42.36 -0.83 -9.43
CA GLN A 151 -41.65 -1.00 -10.69
C GLN A 151 -42.30 -0.17 -11.82
N LYS A 152 -43.63 -0.25 -11.96
CA LYS A 152 -44.38 0.53 -12.94
C LYS A 152 -44.22 2.04 -12.70
N TRP A 153 -44.21 2.48 -11.43
CA TRP A 153 -43.94 3.87 -11.07
C TRP A 153 -42.55 4.29 -11.54
N ALA A 154 -41.51 3.50 -11.29
CA ALA A 154 -40.17 3.80 -11.76
C ALA A 154 -40.02 3.94 -13.28
N GLU A 155 -40.93 3.34 -14.06
CA GLU A 155 -40.96 3.43 -15.50
C GLU A 155 -41.70 4.67 -16.01
N LEU A 156 -42.61 5.24 -15.19
CA LEU A 156 -43.50 6.35 -15.55
C LEU A 156 -43.11 7.68 -14.90
N VAL A 157 -41.99 7.75 -14.18
CA VAL A 157 -41.55 8.96 -13.48
C VAL A 157 -41.47 10.16 -14.46
N PRO A 158 -42.19 11.25 -14.24
CA PRO A 158 -42.15 12.45 -15.09
C PRO A 158 -40.79 13.19 -14.98
N GLU A 159 -40.39 13.89 -16.02
CA GLU A 159 -39.12 14.66 -16.06
C GLU A 159 -39.03 15.74 -14.98
N ASN A 160 -40.19 16.38 -14.66
CA ASN A 160 -40.27 17.40 -13.61
C ASN A 160 -40.37 16.84 -12.18
N LEU A 161 -40.21 15.54 -11.98
CA LEU A 161 -40.18 14.92 -10.66
C LEU A 161 -38.73 14.55 -10.25
N LYS A 162 -38.29 15.14 -9.15
CA LYS A 162 -37.01 14.81 -8.51
C LYS A 162 -37.27 13.94 -7.28
N THR A 163 -36.66 12.76 -7.20
CA THR A 163 -36.98 11.79 -6.13
C THR A 163 -35.82 11.48 -5.24
N LEU A 164 -36.07 11.38 -3.92
CA LEU A 164 -35.15 10.88 -2.90
C LEU A 164 -35.80 9.74 -2.11
N TYR A 165 -35.17 8.59 -2.19
CA TYR A 165 -35.56 7.40 -1.44
C TYR A 165 -34.53 7.11 -0.36
N THR A 166 -34.91 7.11 0.92
CA THR A 166 -34.05 6.63 1.99
C THR A 166 -34.30 5.16 2.27
N ARG A 167 -33.25 4.35 2.36
CA ARG A 167 -33.33 2.90 2.55
C ARG A 167 -32.21 2.34 3.41
N ASN A 168 -32.40 1.14 3.95
CA ASN A 168 -31.35 0.38 4.65
C ASN A 168 -30.67 -0.65 3.73
N ASN A 169 -31.28 -1.03 2.63
CA ASN A 169 -30.81 -2.04 1.67
C ASN A 169 -31.13 -1.65 0.24
N LEU A 170 -30.51 -2.34 -0.72
CA LEU A 170 -30.79 -2.16 -2.14
C LEU A 170 -32.27 -2.43 -2.45
N PRO A 171 -32.93 -1.60 -3.24
CA PRO A 171 -34.28 -1.84 -3.65
C PRO A 171 -34.38 -2.99 -4.65
N PRO A 172 -35.44 -3.81 -4.58
CA PRO A 172 -35.67 -4.94 -5.49
C PRO A 172 -36.30 -4.48 -6.83
N ILE A 173 -35.76 -3.45 -7.46
CA ILE A 173 -36.28 -2.84 -8.71
C ILE A 173 -35.18 -2.85 -9.75
N ASN A 174 -35.55 -3.02 -11.02
CA ASN A 174 -34.58 -2.97 -12.13
C ASN A 174 -34.30 -1.50 -12.55
N TYR A 175 -33.10 -1.04 -12.33
CA TYR A 175 -32.65 0.33 -12.64
C TYR A 175 -31.82 0.44 -13.91
N SER A 176 -31.64 -0.61 -14.68
CA SER A 176 -30.73 -0.61 -15.84
C SER A 176 -30.97 0.57 -16.78
N ARG A 177 -32.24 0.94 -17.01
CA ARG A 177 -32.62 2.08 -17.88
C ARG A 177 -32.22 3.42 -17.24
N ALA A 178 -32.50 3.62 -15.94
CA ALA A 178 -32.16 4.86 -15.26
C ALA A 178 -30.65 5.07 -15.14
N ILE A 179 -29.90 3.98 -14.93
CA ILE A 179 -28.42 4.00 -14.90
C ILE A 179 -27.86 4.36 -16.27
N SER A 180 -28.39 3.77 -17.36
CA SER A 180 -27.92 4.03 -18.72
C SER A 180 -28.20 5.47 -19.20
N LEU A 181 -29.17 6.17 -18.59
CA LEU A 181 -29.53 7.56 -18.91
C LEU A 181 -28.89 8.57 -17.94
N ASP A 182 -27.98 8.14 -17.06
CA ASP A 182 -27.41 8.97 -15.97
C ASP A 182 -28.48 9.65 -15.08
N ALA A 183 -29.67 9.05 -15.05
CA ALA A 183 -30.84 9.54 -14.32
C ALA A 183 -30.95 8.97 -12.89
N PHE A 184 -29.92 8.22 -12.45
CA PHE A 184 -29.90 7.50 -11.18
C PHE A 184 -28.63 7.82 -10.40
N ARG A 185 -28.76 8.09 -9.09
CA ARG A 185 -27.63 8.26 -8.17
C ARG A 185 -27.85 7.49 -6.88
N MET A 186 -26.79 6.87 -6.40
CA MET A 186 -26.77 6.16 -5.12
C MET A 186 -25.81 6.86 -4.16
N LEU A 187 -26.32 7.26 -2.99
CA LEU A 187 -25.51 7.72 -1.87
C LEU A 187 -25.29 6.55 -0.92
N LYS A 188 -24.06 6.15 -0.78
CA LYS A 188 -23.62 5.04 0.09
C LYS A 188 -23.30 5.53 1.50
N PRO A 189 -23.06 4.63 2.48
CA PRO A 189 -22.64 5.01 3.82
C PRO A 189 -21.43 5.94 3.86
N ILE A 190 -20.42 5.70 2.99
CA ILE A 190 -19.24 6.54 2.89
C ILE A 190 -19.55 7.97 2.42
N ASP A 191 -20.54 8.14 1.53
CA ASP A 191 -20.98 9.45 1.06
C ASP A 191 -21.77 10.20 2.14
N LEU A 192 -22.50 9.45 3.00
CA LEU A 192 -23.33 9.97 4.09
C LEU A 192 -22.54 10.22 5.38
N ALA A 193 -21.34 9.67 5.52
CA ALA A 193 -20.45 9.94 6.64
C ALA A 193 -20.15 11.44 6.77
N PHE A 194 -19.91 11.93 7.98
CA PHE A 194 -19.51 13.33 8.16
C PHE A 194 -18.09 13.57 7.66
N SER A 195 -17.88 14.69 6.99
CA SER A 195 -16.55 15.22 6.76
C SER A 195 -15.99 15.84 8.03
N THR A 196 -14.65 15.96 8.15
CA THR A 196 -14.02 16.63 9.30
C THR A 196 -14.60 18.03 9.52
N HIS A 197 -14.79 18.80 8.45
CA HIS A 197 -15.37 20.13 8.53
C HIS A 197 -16.82 20.15 9.07
N GLU A 198 -17.65 19.15 8.71
CA GLU A 198 -19.01 19.02 9.26
C GLU A 198 -18.98 18.66 10.74
N ILE A 199 -17.98 17.86 11.18
CA ILE A 199 -17.75 17.52 12.59
C ILE A 199 -17.32 18.75 13.37
N GLU A 200 -16.40 19.56 12.85
CA GLU A 200 -15.97 20.83 13.46
C GLU A 200 -17.15 21.78 13.69
N ILE A 201 -18.00 21.97 12.66
CA ILE A 201 -19.21 22.78 12.78
C ILE A 201 -20.16 22.20 13.86
N LEU A 202 -20.33 20.88 13.87
CA LEU A 202 -21.20 20.22 14.83
C LEU A 202 -20.66 20.38 16.27
N CYS A 203 -19.35 20.21 16.47
CA CYS A 203 -18.69 20.47 17.75
C CYS A 203 -18.91 21.91 18.23
N ALA A 204 -18.70 22.88 17.35
CA ALA A 204 -18.94 24.30 17.66
C ALA A 204 -20.41 24.57 18.04
N ASN A 205 -21.37 23.95 17.37
CA ASN A 205 -22.80 24.08 17.68
C ASN A 205 -23.16 23.53 19.08
N TYR A 206 -22.35 22.61 19.65
CA TYR A 206 -22.47 22.05 20.98
C TYR A 206 -21.50 22.65 22.00
N GLY A 207 -20.69 23.67 21.62
CA GLY A 207 -19.71 24.33 22.47
C GLY A 207 -18.50 23.48 22.85
N ILE A 208 -18.08 22.58 21.96
CA ILE A 208 -16.94 21.66 22.11
C ILE A 208 -15.82 22.07 21.15
N GLU A 209 -14.57 22.09 21.63
CA GLU A 209 -13.39 22.25 20.81
C GLU A 209 -12.99 20.90 20.20
N PHE A 210 -12.98 20.83 18.86
CA PHE A 210 -12.72 19.60 18.15
C PHE A 210 -11.30 19.06 18.39
N GLU A 211 -10.27 19.93 18.31
CA GLU A 211 -8.85 19.54 18.45
C GLU A 211 -8.53 18.86 19.78
N GLN A 212 -9.20 19.24 20.88
CA GLN A 212 -9.01 18.62 22.19
C GLN A 212 -9.69 17.24 22.30
N ASN A 213 -10.61 16.92 21.41
CA ASN A 213 -11.46 15.72 21.46
C ASN A 213 -11.35 14.86 20.19
N GLU A 214 -10.40 15.18 19.29
CA GLU A 214 -10.28 14.57 17.98
C GLU A 214 -10.16 13.04 18.05
N GLU A 215 -9.32 12.50 18.93
CA GLU A 215 -9.12 11.06 19.07
C GLU A 215 -10.41 10.34 19.45
N SER A 216 -11.15 10.88 20.43
CA SER A 216 -12.43 10.32 20.88
C SER A 216 -13.50 10.35 19.79
N ILE A 217 -13.59 11.47 19.05
CA ILE A 217 -14.60 11.64 18.00
C ILE A 217 -14.24 10.81 16.76
N SER A 218 -12.95 10.72 16.40
CA SER A 218 -12.48 9.93 15.26
C SER A 218 -12.66 8.42 15.47
N SER A 219 -12.69 7.94 16.71
CA SER A 219 -12.91 6.52 17.04
C SER A 219 -14.24 5.97 16.52
N VAL A 220 -15.23 6.85 16.28
CA VAL A 220 -16.55 6.49 15.75
C VAL A 220 -16.63 6.53 14.22
N GLN A 221 -15.48 6.70 13.53
CA GLN A 221 -15.32 6.58 12.06
C GLN A 221 -16.28 7.48 11.27
N ASN A 222 -16.49 8.71 11.73
CA ASN A 222 -17.36 9.70 11.07
C ASN A 222 -18.83 9.26 10.88
N TRP A 223 -19.26 8.17 11.54
CA TRP A 223 -20.65 7.73 11.55
C TRP A 223 -21.54 8.79 12.19
N PRO A 224 -22.51 9.41 11.47
CA PRO A 224 -23.23 10.58 11.96
C PRO A 224 -23.89 10.43 13.32
N ALA A 225 -24.53 9.30 13.60
CA ALA A 225 -25.14 9.03 14.92
C ALA A 225 -24.06 8.83 15.99
N GLY A 226 -22.97 8.14 15.68
CA GLY A 226 -21.84 7.94 16.58
C GLY A 226 -21.16 9.26 16.96
N VAL A 227 -20.91 10.12 15.98
CA VAL A 227 -20.34 11.46 16.17
C VAL A 227 -21.26 12.31 17.06
N LEU A 228 -22.56 12.31 16.79
CA LEU A 228 -23.53 13.06 17.60
C LEU A 228 -23.59 12.53 19.04
N MET A 229 -23.52 11.21 19.23
CA MET A 229 -23.46 10.61 20.58
C MET A 229 -22.17 11.00 21.31
N ALA A 230 -21.02 10.91 20.63
CA ALA A 230 -19.74 11.31 21.19
C ALA A 230 -19.77 12.78 21.66
N ILE A 231 -20.21 13.67 20.78
CA ILE A 231 -20.31 15.11 21.05
C ILE A 231 -21.27 15.38 22.27
N LYS A 232 -22.44 14.76 22.31
CA LYS A 232 -23.38 14.91 23.44
C LYS A 232 -22.80 14.40 24.75
N ASN A 233 -22.10 13.26 24.72
CA ASN A 233 -21.46 12.72 25.92
C ASN A 233 -20.36 13.65 26.45
N ILE A 234 -19.50 14.15 25.55
CA ILE A 234 -18.43 15.11 25.90
C ILE A 234 -19.05 16.41 26.45
N SER A 235 -20.09 16.94 25.81
CA SER A 235 -20.76 18.19 26.27
C SER A 235 -21.40 18.04 27.63
N ASN A 236 -21.77 16.84 28.07
CA ASN A 236 -22.30 16.51 29.39
C ASN A 236 -21.20 16.13 30.40
N GLY A 237 -19.91 16.27 30.08
CA GLY A 237 -18.77 15.96 30.94
C GLY A 237 -18.47 14.47 31.12
N GLY A 238 -19.08 13.59 30.33
CA GLY A 238 -18.84 12.13 30.32
C GLY A 238 -17.74 11.71 29.39
N LYS A 239 -17.27 10.46 29.54
CA LYS A 239 -16.37 9.80 28.58
C LYS A 239 -17.19 9.13 27.48
N LEU A 240 -16.56 8.91 26.30
CA LEU A 240 -17.21 8.37 25.11
C LEU A 240 -18.01 7.07 25.32
N PHE A 241 -17.61 6.26 26.30
CA PHE A 241 -18.15 4.92 26.58
C PHE A 241 -18.76 4.79 27.98
N ASP A 242 -19.17 5.88 28.61
CA ASP A 242 -19.83 5.77 29.92
C ASP A 242 -21.17 5.02 29.76
N ALA A 243 -21.28 3.90 30.47
CA ALA A 243 -22.35 2.91 30.35
C ALA A 243 -23.75 3.42 30.80
N GLU A 244 -23.84 4.63 31.34
CA GLU A 244 -25.08 5.18 31.93
C GLU A 244 -26.03 5.86 30.92
N PHE A 245 -25.59 6.06 29.65
CA PHE A 245 -26.43 6.73 28.64
C PHE A 245 -27.36 5.73 27.93
N THR A 246 -28.56 5.58 28.45
CA THR A 246 -29.62 4.69 27.94
C THR A 246 -29.97 4.94 26.47
N ASP A 247 -29.99 6.19 26.03
CA ASP A 247 -30.38 6.57 24.66
C ASP A 247 -29.35 6.09 23.58
N SER A 248 -28.05 6.18 23.88
CA SER A 248 -26.98 5.72 23.03
C SER A 248 -27.04 4.21 22.85
N LYS A 249 -27.28 3.47 23.92
CA LYS A 249 -27.41 2.02 23.92
C LYS A 249 -28.62 1.56 23.10
N MET A 250 -29.77 2.23 23.25
CA MET A 250 -30.98 1.92 22.48
C MET A 250 -30.78 2.12 20.96
N LEU A 251 -30.09 3.17 20.55
CA LEU A 251 -29.85 3.42 19.13
C LEU A 251 -28.89 2.38 18.51
N VAL A 252 -27.84 2.02 19.25
CA VAL A 252 -26.87 0.98 18.80
C VAL A 252 -27.58 -0.37 18.72
N GLU A 253 -28.37 -0.73 19.71
CA GLU A 253 -29.18 -1.94 19.75
C GLU A 253 -30.16 -2.00 18.57
N ALA A 254 -30.89 -0.91 18.30
CA ALA A 254 -31.76 -0.82 17.12
C ALA A 254 -31.00 -0.94 15.81
N THR A 255 -29.79 -0.39 15.76
CA THR A 255 -28.93 -0.49 14.58
C THR A 255 -28.48 -1.94 14.35
N LEU A 256 -28.02 -2.65 15.40
CA LEU A 256 -27.59 -4.04 15.33
C LEU A 256 -28.73 -5.01 14.99
N GLN A 257 -29.95 -4.76 15.51
CA GLN A 257 -31.14 -5.56 15.19
C GLN A 257 -31.58 -5.44 13.73
N ASN A 258 -31.33 -4.29 13.11
CA ASN A 258 -31.68 -4.02 11.71
C ASN A 258 -30.54 -4.32 10.72
N LEU A 259 -29.42 -4.86 11.17
CA LEU A 259 -28.35 -5.34 10.26
C LEU A 259 -28.77 -6.63 9.56
N ASP A 260 -28.26 -6.79 8.33
CA ASP A 260 -28.33 -8.09 7.65
C ASP A 260 -27.65 -9.16 8.54
N PRO A 261 -28.30 -10.32 8.79
CA PRO A 261 -27.73 -11.38 9.62
C PRO A 261 -26.34 -11.84 9.20
N ASN A 262 -26.03 -11.84 7.88
CA ASN A 262 -24.69 -12.21 7.37
C ASN A 262 -23.67 -11.14 7.75
N VAL A 263 -24.05 -9.84 7.68
CA VAL A 263 -23.20 -8.72 8.11
C VAL A 263 -22.89 -8.81 9.58
N TYR A 264 -23.91 -9.05 10.40
CA TYR A 264 -23.75 -9.22 11.85
C TYR A 264 -22.78 -10.37 12.17
N GLN A 265 -22.94 -11.54 11.54
CA GLN A 265 -22.06 -12.69 11.72
C GLN A 265 -20.60 -12.41 11.33
N ILE A 266 -20.37 -11.65 10.26
CA ILE A 266 -19.02 -11.24 9.85
C ILE A 266 -18.39 -10.35 10.91
N LEU A 267 -19.11 -9.33 11.38
CA LEU A 267 -18.62 -8.41 12.42
C LEU A 267 -18.36 -9.15 13.73
N GLU A 268 -19.25 -10.05 14.13
CA GLU A 268 -19.15 -10.85 15.34
C GLU A 268 -17.88 -11.74 15.37
N LYS A 269 -17.54 -12.37 14.24
CA LYS A 269 -16.31 -13.18 14.14
C LYS A 269 -15.03 -12.37 14.21
N LEU A 270 -15.07 -11.09 13.84
CA LEU A 270 -13.89 -10.23 13.71
C LEU A 270 -13.75 -9.25 14.90
N VAL A 271 -14.69 -9.27 15.84
CA VAL A 271 -14.82 -8.26 16.90
C VAL A 271 -13.62 -8.15 17.84
N TYR A 272 -12.84 -9.22 18.02
CA TYR A 272 -11.69 -9.23 18.92
C TYR A 272 -10.36 -8.79 18.28
N PHE A 273 -10.41 -8.26 17.06
CA PHE A 273 -9.25 -7.60 16.46
C PHE A 273 -9.29 -6.09 16.71
N SER A 274 -8.13 -5.49 16.99
CA SER A 274 -7.99 -4.03 17.07
C SER A 274 -7.97 -3.44 15.67
N ASN A 275 -7.07 -3.96 14.83
CA ASN A 275 -7.00 -3.70 13.40
C ASN A 275 -6.98 -5.04 12.68
N LEU A 276 -7.55 -5.07 11.49
CA LEU A 276 -7.74 -6.27 10.68
C LEU A 276 -6.91 -6.15 9.41
N THR A 277 -5.94 -7.03 9.22
CA THR A 277 -5.33 -7.17 7.90
C THR A 277 -6.20 -8.07 7.02
N LYS A 278 -6.12 -7.88 5.70
CA LYS A 278 -6.84 -8.71 4.73
C LYS A 278 -6.53 -10.21 4.90
N SER A 279 -5.28 -10.56 5.26
CA SER A 279 -4.87 -11.93 5.56
C SER A 279 -5.58 -12.47 6.80
N GLN A 280 -5.66 -11.70 7.90
CA GLN A 280 -6.39 -12.09 9.11
C GLN A 280 -7.88 -12.31 8.84
N VAL A 281 -8.50 -11.40 8.07
CA VAL A 281 -9.90 -11.54 7.66
C VAL A 281 -10.13 -12.82 6.86
N ALA A 282 -9.27 -13.12 5.88
CA ALA A 282 -9.35 -14.33 5.07
C ALA A 282 -9.21 -15.60 5.92
N THR A 283 -8.31 -15.59 6.91
CA THR A 283 -8.09 -16.72 7.82
C THR A 283 -9.31 -17.00 8.70
N VAL A 284 -9.96 -15.96 9.24
CA VAL A 284 -11.13 -16.11 10.12
C VAL A 284 -12.39 -16.48 9.33
N LEU A 285 -12.64 -15.84 8.20
CA LEU A 285 -13.87 -16.01 7.44
C LEU A 285 -13.90 -17.30 6.60
N LYS A 286 -12.77 -17.92 6.31
CA LYS A 286 -12.59 -19.25 5.67
C LYS A 286 -13.24 -19.44 4.30
N THR A 287 -14.15 -18.57 3.84
CA THR A 287 -14.85 -18.68 2.56
C THR A 287 -14.70 -17.43 1.71
N ALA A 288 -14.52 -17.60 0.40
CA ALA A 288 -14.42 -16.49 -0.55
C ALA A 288 -15.66 -15.58 -0.53
N SER A 289 -16.86 -16.16 -0.32
CA SER A 289 -18.11 -15.39 -0.24
C SER A 289 -18.13 -14.45 0.97
N GLN A 290 -17.71 -14.94 2.15
CA GLN A 290 -17.64 -14.10 3.36
C GLN A 290 -16.57 -13.00 3.24
N LEU A 291 -15.42 -13.34 2.64
CA LEU A 291 -14.37 -12.36 2.37
C LEU A 291 -14.85 -11.26 1.41
N GLN A 292 -15.51 -11.62 0.31
CA GLN A 292 -16.10 -10.64 -0.60
C GLN A 292 -17.15 -9.78 0.08
N SER A 293 -17.98 -10.36 0.95
CA SER A 293 -18.97 -9.62 1.73
C SER A 293 -18.29 -8.62 2.67
N PHE A 294 -17.21 -9.01 3.34
CA PHE A 294 -16.42 -8.11 4.18
C PHE A 294 -15.79 -6.96 3.38
N LEU A 295 -15.15 -7.25 2.26
CA LEU A 295 -14.55 -6.22 1.40
C LEU A 295 -15.61 -5.25 0.86
N ARG A 296 -16.82 -5.74 0.58
CA ARG A 296 -17.95 -4.90 0.23
C ARG A 296 -18.36 -3.99 1.39
N LEU A 297 -18.46 -4.51 2.62
CA LEU A 297 -18.75 -3.69 3.80
C LEU A 297 -17.73 -2.56 3.96
N ALA A 298 -16.43 -2.88 3.81
CA ALA A 298 -15.37 -1.90 3.88
C ALA A 298 -15.45 -0.84 2.76
N SER A 299 -15.73 -1.26 1.52
CA SER A 299 -15.87 -0.34 0.38
C SER A 299 -17.13 0.54 0.47
N GLU A 300 -18.16 0.07 1.14
CA GLU A 300 -19.40 0.81 1.37
C GLU A 300 -19.37 1.63 2.68
N GLY A 301 -18.34 1.46 3.52
CA GLY A 301 -18.19 2.13 4.82
C GLY A 301 -19.24 1.69 5.86
N ILE A 302 -19.63 0.40 5.84
CA ILE A 302 -20.64 -0.16 6.75
C ILE A 302 -19.95 -0.69 8.01
N PHE A 303 -19.69 0.18 8.97
CA PHE A 303 -19.03 -0.10 10.25
C PHE A 303 -17.63 -0.71 10.17
N VAL A 304 -17.07 -0.79 8.96
CA VAL A 304 -15.70 -1.21 8.67
C VAL A 304 -15.09 -0.18 7.74
N MET A 305 -13.96 0.37 8.10
CA MET A 305 -13.26 1.39 7.31
C MET A 305 -11.80 1.00 7.12
N PRO A 306 -11.19 1.31 5.98
CA PRO A 306 -9.75 1.18 5.81
C PRO A 306 -9.02 2.14 6.76
N VAL A 307 -7.89 1.70 7.31
CA VAL A 307 -7.02 2.49 8.19
C VAL A 307 -5.83 2.97 7.39
N GLY A 308 -5.61 4.29 7.37
CA GLY A 308 -4.56 4.90 6.58
C GLY A 308 -4.89 4.96 5.08
N ASN A 309 -3.86 4.97 4.24
CA ASN A 309 -4.00 5.13 2.78
C ASN A 309 -3.97 3.81 2.00
N THR A 310 -4.04 2.67 2.69
CA THR A 310 -3.98 1.34 2.06
C THR A 310 -5.28 0.57 2.35
N ASP A 311 -5.82 -0.13 1.35
CA ASP A 311 -6.98 -1.03 1.52
C ASP A 311 -6.57 -2.39 2.13
N GLU A 312 -5.46 -2.43 2.88
CA GLU A 312 -4.90 -3.65 3.46
C GLU A 312 -5.19 -3.79 4.96
N ILE A 313 -5.47 -2.66 5.65
CA ILE A 313 -5.78 -2.64 7.08
C ILE A 313 -7.15 -2.02 7.29
N PHE A 314 -7.97 -2.65 8.11
CA PHE A 314 -9.34 -2.23 8.40
C PHE A 314 -9.57 -2.12 9.91
N ALA A 315 -10.48 -1.23 10.29
CA ALA A 315 -10.98 -1.13 11.67
C ALA A 315 -12.49 -1.25 11.70
N ILE A 316 -13.01 -1.94 12.70
CA ILE A 316 -14.46 -1.98 12.99
C ILE A 316 -14.79 -0.78 13.88
N ASN A 317 -15.95 -0.16 13.64
CA ASN A 317 -16.44 0.94 14.47
C ASN A 317 -16.50 0.53 15.95
N GLU A 318 -15.84 1.29 16.83
CA GLU A 318 -15.65 0.90 18.23
C GLU A 318 -16.97 0.81 19.03
N ILE A 319 -17.96 1.63 18.73
CA ILE A 319 -19.28 1.55 19.39
C ILE A 319 -19.98 0.23 19.04
N ILE A 320 -19.97 -0.13 17.77
CA ILE A 320 -20.55 -1.39 17.26
C ILE A 320 -19.80 -2.58 17.84
N LYS A 321 -18.46 -2.52 17.81
CA LYS A 321 -17.57 -3.54 18.36
C LYS A 321 -17.85 -3.81 19.84
N ASN A 322 -17.90 -2.77 20.67
CA ASN A 322 -18.15 -2.90 22.11
C ASN A 322 -19.55 -3.46 22.40
N SER A 323 -20.56 -3.06 21.64
CA SER A 323 -21.92 -3.59 21.80
C SER A 323 -22.01 -5.08 21.42
N ILE A 324 -21.28 -5.52 20.38
CA ILE A 324 -21.23 -6.95 20.03
C ILE A 324 -20.49 -7.72 21.11
N ILE A 325 -19.38 -7.21 21.67
CA ILE A 325 -18.65 -7.84 22.77
C ILE A 325 -19.55 -7.98 24.02
N GLU A 326 -20.33 -6.95 24.36
CA GLU A 326 -21.27 -7.03 25.51
C GLU A 326 -22.33 -8.11 25.29
N ARG A 327 -22.86 -8.26 24.11
CA ARG A 327 -23.79 -9.35 23.80
C ARG A 327 -23.11 -10.72 23.90
N LEU A 328 -21.89 -10.89 23.37
CA LEU A 328 -21.12 -12.14 23.47
C LEU A 328 -20.86 -12.54 24.92
N LYS A 329 -20.64 -11.58 25.84
CA LYS A 329 -20.50 -11.87 27.29
C LYS A 329 -21.74 -12.56 27.87
N SER A 330 -22.92 -12.37 27.27
CA SER A 330 -24.15 -13.09 27.68
C SER A 330 -24.27 -14.51 27.11
N GLU A 331 -23.38 -14.86 26.14
CA GLU A 331 -23.29 -16.16 25.48
C GLU A 331 -21.87 -16.79 25.65
N PRO A 332 -21.48 -17.25 26.88
CA PRO A 332 -20.10 -17.56 27.21
C PRO A 332 -19.42 -18.62 26.32
N GLU A 333 -20.16 -19.64 25.90
CA GLU A 333 -19.61 -20.68 25.04
C GLU A 333 -19.30 -20.14 23.63
N LYS A 334 -20.14 -19.30 23.09
CA LYS A 334 -19.95 -18.67 21.80
C LYS A 334 -18.79 -17.64 21.86
N ASP A 335 -18.72 -16.84 22.89
CA ASP A 335 -17.63 -15.92 23.15
C ASP A 335 -16.29 -16.65 23.18
N ARG A 336 -16.21 -17.77 23.91
CA ARG A 336 -15.02 -18.60 24.01
C ARG A 336 -14.55 -19.12 22.64
N VAL A 337 -15.48 -19.62 21.83
CA VAL A 337 -15.16 -20.13 20.49
C VAL A 337 -14.62 -19.01 19.58
N ILE A 338 -15.27 -17.85 19.56
CA ILE A 338 -14.83 -16.71 18.72
C ILE A 338 -13.46 -16.19 19.17
N ARG A 339 -13.20 -16.07 20.48
CA ARG A 339 -11.88 -15.70 21.03
C ARG A 339 -10.80 -16.70 20.62
N GLN A 340 -11.10 -17.99 20.71
CA GLN A 340 -10.14 -19.03 20.33
C GLN A 340 -9.84 -19.00 18.83
N GLU A 341 -10.84 -18.85 17.96
CA GLU A 341 -10.62 -18.67 16.52
C GLU A 341 -9.80 -17.40 16.22
N THR A 342 -10.02 -16.31 16.96
CA THR A 342 -9.24 -15.07 16.83
C THR A 342 -7.79 -15.27 17.23
N ILE A 343 -7.51 -15.96 18.34
CA ILE A 343 -6.15 -16.28 18.79
C ILE A 343 -5.40 -17.10 17.73
N GLU A 344 -6.03 -18.17 17.22
CA GLU A 344 -5.41 -19.01 16.18
C GLU A 344 -5.13 -18.22 14.89
N ALA A 345 -6.05 -17.35 14.51
CA ALA A 345 -5.85 -16.49 13.34
C ALA A 345 -4.71 -15.47 13.56
N LYS A 346 -4.60 -14.90 14.76
CA LYS A 346 -3.49 -13.99 15.11
C LYS A 346 -2.15 -14.73 15.06
N ILE A 347 -2.08 -15.95 15.60
CA ILE A 347 -0.86 -16.80 15.57
C ILE A 347 -0.48 -17.11 14.11
N SER A 348 -1.43 -17.62 13.32
CA SER A 348 -1.18 -18.03 11.93
C SER A 348 -0.77 -16.87 11.01
N CYS A 349 -1.22 -15.65 11.31
CA CYS A 349 -0.84 -14.43 10.60
C CYS A 349 0.35 -13.69 11.25
N GLY A 350 0.98 -14.30 12.26
CA GLY A 350 2.16 -13.74 12.89
C GLY A 350 1.94 -12.64 13.92
N ASN A 351 0.71 -12.27 14.23
CA ASN A 351 0.42 -11.28 15.28
C ASN A 351 0.49 -11.91 16.69
N LEU A 352 1.70 -12.32 17.09
CA LEU A 352 1.91 -13.01 18.35
C LEU A 352 1.63 -12.13 19.57
N ALA A 353 2.00 -10.85 19.54
CA ALA A 353 1.71 -9.90 20.61
C ALA A 353 0.19 -9.79 20.89
N GLY A 354 -0.60 -9.64 19.83
CA GLY A 354 -2.06 -9.59 19.96
C GLY A 354 -2.69 -10.92 20.38
N ALA A 355 -2.06 -12.06 20.05
CA ALA A 355 -2.47 -13.38 20.54
C ALA A 355 -2.19 -13.55 22.02
N ILE A 356 -1.01 -13.16 22.51
CA ILE A 356 -0.60 -13.22 23.91
C ILE A 356 -1.54 -12.35 24.77
N GLN A 357 -1.77 -11.10 24.35
CA GLN A 357 -2.69 -10.20 25.05
C GLN A 357 -4.09 -10.82 25.21
N GLN A 358 -4.60 -11.46 24.17
CA GLN A 358 -5.93 -12.07 24.22
C GLN A 358 -5.95 -13.34 25.06
N LEU A 359 -4.86 -14.13 25.10
CA LEU A 359 -4.70 -15.24 26.02
C LEU A 359 -4.69 -14.79 27.50
N GLU A 360 -4.07 -13.64 27.78
CA GLU A 360 -4.12 -12.99 29.09
C GLU A 360 -5.55 -12.62 29.51
N GLU A 361 -6.31 -12.02 28.61
CA GLU A 361 -7.70 -11.62 28.85
C GLU A 361 -8.60 -12.80 29.19
N ILE A 362 -8.34 -14.00 28.63
CA ILE A 362 -9.10 -15.22 28.93
C ILE A 362 -8.48 -16.05 30.07
N GLY A 363 -7.35 -15.62 30.66
CA GLY A 363 -6.69 -16.28 31.78
C GLY A 363 -5.85 -17.51 31.42
N ASP A 364 -5.53 -17.75 30.13
CA ASP A 364 -4.67 -18.86 29.71
C ASP A 364 -3.18 -18.48 29.78
N ALA A 365 -2.68 -18.29 31.00
CA ALA A 365 -1.31 -17.89 31.25
C ALA A 365 -0.26 -18.93 30.75
N LYS A 366 -0.62 -20.21 30.72
CA LYS A 366 0.28 -21.26 30.25
C LYS A 366 0.58 -21.11 28.76
N ARG A 367 -0.45 -20.99 27.94
CA ARG A 367 -0.31 -20.84 26.50
C ARG A 367 0.29 -19.46 26.13
N ALA A 368 -0.03 -18.40 26.88
CA ALA A 368 0.61 -17.11 26.75
C ALA A 368 2.13 -17.21 26.94
N SER A 369 2.59 -17.89 28.01
CA SER A 369 4.02 -18.10 28.28
C SER A 369 4.72 -18.91 27.17
N GLU A 370 4.08 -19.96 26.62
CA GLU A 370 4.61 -20.73 25.48
C GLU A 370 4.81 -19.85 24.24
N LEU A 371 3.86 -18.94 23.95
CA LEU A 371 3.95 -18.04 22.81
C LEU A 371 4.96 -16.89 23.02
N VAL A 372 5.23 -16.47 24.25
CA VAL A 372 6.20 -15.39 24.52
C VAL A 372 7.60 -15.77 24.03
N GLY A 373 8.04 -17.03 24.20
CA GLY A 373 9.32 -17.49 23.68
C GLY A 373 9.43 -17.37 22.15
N LEU A 374 8.35 -17.67 21.43
CA LEU A 374 8.28 -17.51 19.98
C LEU A 374 8.22 -16.03 19.60
N TYR A 375 7.45 -15.24 20.33
CA TYR A 375 7.31 -13.79 20.13
C TYR A 375 8.64 -13.05 20.25
N VAL A 376 9.45 -13.37 21.25
CA VAL A 376 10.76 -12.71 21.44
C VAL A 376 11.68 -12.95 20.25
N ARG A 377 11.79 -14.19 19.77
CA ARG A 377 12.58 -14.47 18.58
C ARG A 377 12.13 -13.61 17.41
N ARG A 378 10.84 -13.59 17.17
CA ARG A 378 10.27 -12.84 16.05
C ARG A 378 10.47 -11.34 16.22
N MET A 379 10.22 -10.81 17.41
CA MET A 379 10.42 -9.39 17.75
C MET A 379 11.84 -8.91 17.45
N LEU A 380 12.84 -9.70 17.78
CA LEU A 380 14.26 -9.37 17.54
C LEU A 380 14.61 -9.31 16.03
N TRP A 381 13.85 -10.01 15.18
CA TRP A 381 14.11 -10.10 13.74
C TRP A 381 13.17 -9.24 12.87
N GLU A 382 12.07 -8.69 13.41
CA GLU A 382 11.06 -7.93 12.66
C GLU A 382 11.38 -6.44 12.51
N ASP A 383 12.48 -5.93 12.99
CA ASP A 383 12.94 -4.54 12.79
C ASP A 383 11.91 -3.43 13.11
N ASN A 384 11.04 -3.64 14.10
CA ASN A 384 10.13 -2.60 14.56
C ASN A 384 10.51 -2.11 15.97
N PRO A 385 11.29 -0.99 16.09
CA PRO A 385 11.79 -0.51 17.37
C PRO A 385 10.69 -0.20 18.39
N ASP A 386 9.56 0.36 17.94
CA ASP A 386 8.46 0.71 18.84
C ASP A 386 7.76 -0.55 19.39
N GLN A 387 7.63 -1.58 18.58
CA GLN A 387 7.10 -2.88 19.02
C GLN A 387 8.08 -3.61 19.96
N MET A 388 9.36 -3.57 19.66
CA MET A 388 10.39 -4.13 20.54
C MET A 388 10.35 -3.49 21.93
N LEU A 389 10.31 -2.17 22.02
CA LEU A 389 10.25 -1.44 23.29
C LEU A 389 8.97 -1.74 24.07
N LYS A 390 7.82 -1.76 23.39
CA LYS A 390 6.53 -2.16 24.01
C LYS A 390 6.52 -3.61 24.42
N GLY A 391 7.25 -4.48 23.74
CA GLY A 391 7.37 -5.90 24.03
C GLY A 391 8.15 -6.20 25.33
N ILE A 392 9.03 -5.30 25.78
CA ILE A 392 9.86 -5.50 26.99
C ILE A 392 8.97 -5.80 28.22
N ASP A 393 7.91 -5.03 28.44
CA ASP A 393 7.03 -5.22 29.58
C ASP A 393 6.29 -6.55 29.51
N MET A 394 5.79 -6.91 28.34
CA MET A 394 5.12 -8.19 28.09
C MET A 394 6.08 -9.37 28.33
N VAL A 395 7.27 -9.29 27.78
CA VAL A 395 8.29 -10.35 27.96
C VAL A 395 8.68 -10.51 29.43
N SER A 396 8.93 -9.39 30.13
CA SER A 396 9.32 -9.36 31.54
C SER A 396 8.25 -9.91 32.50
N LYS A 397 6.99 -9.91 32.08
CA LYS A 397 5.87 -10.46 32.86
C LYS A 397 5.87 -11.98 32.92
N TYR A 398 6.31 -12.63 31.85
CA TYR A 398 6.30 -14.11 31.73
C TYR A 398 7.66 -14.76 31.91
N LEU A 399 8.73 -14.04 31.68
CA LEU A 399 10.09 -14.54 31.65
C LEU A 399 10.98 -13.60 32.44
N ASP A 400 11.76 -14.19 33.34
CA ASP A 400 12.78 -13.46 34.11
C ASP A 400 14.00 -13.22 33.22
N ILE A 401 13.94 -12.17 32.41
CA ILE A 401 15.03 -11.78 31.49
C ILE A 401 16.15 -10.98 32.21
N GLY A 402 15.92 -10.57 33.45
CA GLY A 402 16.86 -9.71 34.19
C GLY A 402 17.11 -8.36 33.50
N SER A 403 18.04 -7.57 34.01
CA SER A 403 18.45 -6.29 33.40
C SER A 403 19.16 -6.51 32.08
N SER A 404 20.04 -7.51 31.99
CA SER A 404 20.80 -7.79 30.75
C SER A 404 19.93 -8.16 29.55
N GLY A 405 18.85 -8.91 29.76
CA GLY A 405 17.91 -9.24 28.70
C GLY A 405 17.16 -8.00 28.20
N LYS A 406 16.78 -7.08 29.07
CA LYS A 406 16.18 -5.79 28.69
C LYS A 406 17.15 -4.96 27.87
N ASP A 407 18.41 -4.85 28.33
CA ASP A 407 19.45 -4.10 27.63
C ASP A 407 19.72 -4.66 26.21
N VAL A 408 19.64 -5.99 26.03
CA VAL A 408 19.75 -6.63 24.71
C VAL A 408 18.55 -6.27 23.81
N ILE A 409 17.33 -6.34 24.30
CA ILE A 409 16.13 -5.93 23.52
C ILE A 409 16.23 -4.45 23.13
N GLU A 410 16.64 -3.59 24.05
CA GLU A 410 16.87 -2.17 23.76
C GLU A 410 18.00 -1.95 22.73
N ALA A 411 19.04 -2.78 22.73
CA ALA A 411 20.09 -2.72 21.71
C ALA A 411 19.56 -3.11 20.32
N PHE A 412 18.70 -4.14 20.23
CA PHE A 412 18.00 -4.47 18.98
C PHE A 412 17.06 -3.36 18.52
N ALA A 413 16.29 -2.74 19.41
CA ALA A 413 15.46 -1.59 19.08
C ALA A 413 16.29 -0.39 18.60
N THR A 414 17.46 -0.14 19.21
CA THR A 414 18.40 0.88 18.76
C THR A 414 18.97 0.55 17.38
N MET A 415 19.30 -0.71 17.13
CA MET A 415 19.71 -1.20 15.81
C MET A 415 18.62 -0.92 14.76
N ALA A 416 17.40 -1.25 15.06
CA ALA A 416 16.25 -1.06 14.17
C ALA A 416 15.94 0.44 13.93
N SER A 417 16.24 1.33 14.88
CA SER A 417 16.12 2.79 14.72
C SER A 417 17.21 3.40 13.81
N GLY A 418 18.28 2.66 13.51
CA GLY A 418 19.34 3.07 12.59
C GLY A 418 20.51 3.84 13.21
N SER A 419 20.48 4.13 14.50
CA SER A 419 21.59 4.84 15.17
C SER A 419 22.78 3.92 15.47
N LEU A 420 23.79 3.91 14.58
CA LEU A 420 25.00 3.09 14.76
C LEU A 420 25.87 3.55 15.94
N GLU A 421 25.91 4.85 16.24
CA GLU A 421 26.67 5.39 17.38
C GLU A 421 26.05 4.94 18.70
N ASP A 422 24.74 5.08 18.85
CA ASP A 422 24.02 4.63 20.04
C ASP A 422 24.08 3.11 20.19
N LEU A 423 24.00 2.37 19.08
CA LEU A 423 24.17 0.91 19.10
C LEU A 423 25.58 0.52 19.60
N ALA A 424 26.62 1.20 19.12
CA ALA A 424 28.00 0.94 19.57
C ALA A 424 28.20 1.23 21.07
N ILE A 425 27.55 2.28 21.59
CA ILE A 425 27.56 2.61 23.02
C ILE A 425 26.84 1.53 23.81
N LYS A 426 25.65 1.13 23.40
CA LYS A 426 24.85 0.08 24.07
C LYS A 426 25.58 -1.26 24.09
N ILE A 427 26.14 -1.72 22.96
CA ILE A 427 26.89 -2.98 22.89
C ILE A 427 28.10 -2.98 23.86
N LYS A 428 28.84 -1.84 23.96
CA LYS A 428 29.96 -1.71 24.89
C LYS A 428 29.52 -1.73 26.38
N GLY A 429 28.31 -1.28 26.67
CA GLY A 429 27.74 -1.23 28.01
C GLY A 429 27.12 -2.54 28.46
N LEU A 430 26.95 -3.54 27.57
CA LEU A 430 26.35 -4.82 27.91
C LEU A 430 27.33 -5.64 28.76
N ASP A 431 26.91 -5.98 29.98
CA ASP A 431 27.68 -6.87 30.86
C ASP A 431 27.45 -8.35 30.51
N ILE A 432 28.40 -8.91 29.76
CA ILE A 432 28.35 -10.30 29.29
C ILE A 432 28.47 -11.28 30.48
N SER A 433 28.98 -10.84 31.66
CA SER A 433 29.17 -11.66 32.83
C SER A 433 27.89 -11.97 33.61
N SER A 434 26.87 -11.12 33.47
CA SER A 434 25.55 -11.29 34.07
C SER A 434 24.59 -12.06 33.14
N ARG A 435 24.83 -13.36 32.95
CA ARG A 435 23.97 -14.23 32.16
C ARG A 435 22.62 -14.35 32.81
N ALA A 436 21.59 -13.89 32.10
CA ALA A 436 20.21 -14.14 32.47
C ALA A 436 19.86 -15.61 32.24
N ASN A 437 19.33 -16.27 33.25
CA ASN A 437 18.67 -17.56 33.09
C ASN A 437 17.31 -17.28 32.39
N GLY A 438 17.09 -17.87 31.24
CA GLY A 438 15.77 -17.68 30.59
C GLY A 438 15.83 -17.71 29.09
N ILE A 439 15.04 -16.84 28.40
CA ILE A 439 14.91 -16.78 26.92
C ILE A 439 16.26 -16.66 26.22
N PHE A 440 17.17 -15.93 26.83
CA PHE A 440 18.51 -15.70 26.30
C PHE A 440 19.53 -16.71 26.82
N GLU A 441 19.20 -18.02 26.81
CA GLU A 441 20.21 -19.06 27.04
C GLU A 441 21.47 -18.89 26.16
N LYS A 442 21.31 -18.11 25.07
CA LYS A 442 22.31 -17.83 24.03
C LYS A 442 22.52 -16.33 23.79
N ILE A 443 22.47 -15.53 24.85
CA ILE A 443 22.67 -14.07 24.77
C ILE A 443 23.99 -13.68 24.06
N GLU A 444 25.01 -14.55 24.14
CA GLU A 444 26.27 -14.38 23.39
C GLU A 444 26.04 -14.42 21.88
N CYS A 445 25.07 -15.20 21.41
CA CYS A 445 24.73 -15.30 20.00
C CYS A 445 23.98 -14.05 19.52
N ASP A 446 23.07 -13.50 20.33
CA ASP A 446 22.35 -12.27 20.04
C ASP A 446 23.33 -11.09 19.99
N LEU A 447 24.30 -11.05 20.87
CA LEU A 447 25.38 -10.05 20.82
C LEU A 447 26.22 -10.16 19.55
N LEU A 448 26.58 -11.38 19.11
CA LEU A 448 27.29 -11.58 17.85
C LEU A 448 26.48 -11.05 16.64
N VAL A 449 25.16 -11.23 16.65
CA VAL A 449 24.29 -10.70 15.60
C VAL A 449 24.25 -9.16 15.64
N LEU A 450 24.15 -8.54 16.82
CA LEU A 450 24.22 -7.07 16.98
C LEU A 450 25.57 -6.53 16.51
N GLU A 451 26.68 -7.22 16.87
CA GLU A 451 28.01 -6.87 16.40
C GLU A 451 28.17 -7.04 14.87
N CYS A 452 27.59 -8.11 14.28
CA CYS A 452 27.53 -8.28 12.82
C CYS A 452 26.83 -7.08 12.16
N ARG A 453 25.70 -6.66 12.72
CA ARG A 453 24.94 -5.52 12.20
C ARG A 453 25.71 -4.21 12.29
N LEU A 454 26.33 -3.97 13.45
CA LEU A 454 27.19 -2.80 13.65
C LEU A 454 28.37 -2.81 12.67
N ALA A 455 29.03 -3.96 12.53
CA ALA A 455 30.15 -4.12 11.61
C ALA A 455 29.73 -3.88 10.15
N LEU A 456 28.56 -4.42 9.72
CA LEU A 456 28.01 -4.20 8.39
C LEU A 456 27.71 -2.70 8.17
N GLY A 457 27.05 -2.05 9.13
CA GLY A 457 26.77 -0.62 9.09
C GLY A 457 28.03 0.24 8.96
N LEU A 458 29.08 -0.11 9.70
CA LEU A 458 30.39 0.54 9.66
C LEU A 458 31.26 0.11 8.47
N GLY A 459 30.79 -0.78 7.61
CA GLY A 459 31.51 -1.28 6.44
C GLY A 459 32.72 -2.16 6.77
N GLN A 460 32.74 -2.79 7.95
CA GLN A 460 33.77 -3.78 8.36
C GLN A 460 33.36 -5.17 7.85
N LEU A 461 33.32 -5.33 6.52
CA LEU A 461 32.70 -6.47 5.85
C LEU A 461 33.37 -7.80 6.17
N THR A 462 34.70 -7.84 6.19
CA THR A 462 35.47 -9.03 6.60
C THR A 462 35.11 -9.46 8.01
N LYS A 463 34.98 -8.51 8.94
CA LYS A 463 34.58 -8.77 10.32
C LYS A 463 33.16 -9.35 10.41
N VAL A 464 32.23 -8.95 9.57
CA VAL A 464 30.88 -9.53 9.52
C VAL A 464 30.93 -11.02 9.23
N ILE A 465 31.75 -11.44 8.25
CA ILE A 465 31.95 -12.84 7.88
C ILE A 465 32.57 -13.64 9.01
N GLU A 466 33.61 -13.08 9.70
CA GLU A 466 34.27 -13.69 10.83
C GLU A 466 33.33 -13.89 12.03
N LEU A 467 32.58 -12.86 12.39
CA LEU A 467 31.57 -12.90 13.45
C LEU A 467 30.48 -13.94 13.15
N ASN A 468 29.97 -13.98 11.92
CA ASN A 468 28.96 -14.95 11.52
C ASN A 468 29.47 -16.39 11.59
N LYS A 469 30.77 -16.65 11.26
CA LYS A 469 31.39 -17.95 11.44
C LYS A 469 31.48 -18.37 12.92
N SER A 470 31.54 -17.40 13.83
CA SER A 470 31.57 -17.63 15.27
C SER A 470 30.21 -17.94 15.88
N VAL A 471 29.10 -17.64 15.18
CA VAL A 471 27.74 -17.99 15.61
C VAL A 471 27.58 -19.52 15.53
N PRO A 472 27.20 -20.23 16.62
CA PRO A 472 26.94 -21.66 16.58
C PRO A 472 25.84 -22.02 15.56
N LYS A 473 26.00 -23.17 14.87
CA LYS A 473 25.06 -23.57 13.79
C LYS A 473 23.60 -23.64 14.21
N ASP A 474 23.34 -24.11 15.42
CA ASP A 474 21.99 -24.22 16.00
C ASP A 474 21.39 -22.87 16.45
N SER A 475 22.18 -21.79 16.38
CA SER A 475 21.80 -20.43 16.75
C SER A 475 21.83 -19.45 15.59
N LYS A 476 22.26 -19.90 14.40
CA LYS A 476 22.19 -19.11 13.18
C LYS A 476 20.74 -18.91 12.72
N SER A 477 20.47 -17.76 12.15
CA SER A 477 19.20 -17.42 11.48
C SER A 477 19.45 -17.04 10.02
N LEU A 478 18.43 -17.13 9.18
CA LEU A 478 18.52 -16.63 7.80
C LEU A 478 18.87 -15.13 7.75
N PHE A 479 18.45 -14.37 8.77
CA PHE A 479 18.81 -12.97 8.93
C PHE A 479 20.34 -12.79 9.12
N SER A 480 20.97 -13.57 10.03
CA SER A 480 22.42 -13.50 10.26
C SER A 480 23.20 -13.93 9.02
N LEU A 481 22.72 -14.95 8.30
CA LEU A 481 23.32 -15.42 7.05
C LEU A 481 23.17 -14.38 5.92
N ARG A 482 22.03 -13.65 5.86
CA ARG A 482 21.85 -12.54 4.90
C ARG A 482 22.87 -11.42 5.13
N MET A 483 23.16 -11.04 6.39
CA MET A 483 24.22 -10.06 6.69
C MET A 483 25.59 -10.53 6.19
N ALA A 484 25.94 -11.79 6.43
CA ALA A 484 27.19 -12.35 5.94
C ALA A 484 27.21 -12.47 4.41
N ALA A 485 26.10 -12.83 3.78
CA ALA A 485 25.95 -12.84 2.31
C ALA A 485 26.13 -11.45 1.71
N ASN A 486 25.54 -10.43 2.32
CA ASN A 486 25.71 -9.03 1.93
C ASN A 486 27.19 -8.61 2.00
N ALA A 487 27.88 -8.96 3.07
CA ALA A 487 29.31 -8.67 3.23
C ALA A 487 30.16 -9.40 2.18
N ALA A 488 29.92 -10.70 1.96
CA ALA A 488 30.63 -11.49 0.95
C ALA A 488 30.39 -10.96 -0.47
N PHE A 489 29.15 -10.57 -0.78
CA PHE A 489 28.77 -9.98 -2.06
C PHE A 489 29.49 -8.64 -2.29
N LEU A 490 29.46 -7.73 -1.32
CA LEU A 490 30.13 -6.43 -1.40
C LEU A 490 31.66 -6.56 -1.47
N LEU A 491 32.24 -7.66 -0.94
CA LEU A 491 33.65 -8.01 -1.07
C LEU A 491 34.00 -8.71 -2.38
N GLU A 492 33.05 -9.01 -3.26
CA GLU A 492 33.21 -9.89 -4.42
C GLU A 492 33.83 -11.27 -4.04
N ASP A 493 33.63 -11.72 -2.79
CA ASP A 493 34.03 -13.06 -2.34
C ASP A 493 32.91 -14.07 -2.63
N PHE A 494 32.80 -14.41 -3.92
CA PHE A 494 31.74 -15.31 -4.40
C PHE A 494 31.89 -16.74 -3.89
N LYS A 495 33.09 -17.17 -3.47
CA LYS A 495 33.26 -18.48 -2.84
C LYS A 495 32.54 -18.53 -1.50
N THR A 496 32.80 -17.55 -0.63
CA THR A 496 32.14 -17.45 0.67
C THR A 496 30.64 -17.24 0.51
N LEU A 497 30.20 -16.46 -0.49
CA LEU A 497 28.77 -16.27 -0.79
C LEU A 497 28.07 -17.61 -1.11
N ILE A 498 28.67 -18.45 -1.97
CA ILE A 498 28.12 -19.77 -2.30
C ILE A 498 28.04 -20.66 -1.04
N GLU A 499 29.09 -20.67 -0.20
CA GLU A 499 29.10 -21.43 1.06
C GLU A 499 27.95 -21.00 1.98
N ILE A 500 27.69 -19.70 2.10
CA ILE A 500 26.59 -19.14 2.91
C ILE A 500 25.22 -19.53 2.32
N VAL A 501 25.04 -19.48 1.00
CA VAL A 501 23.77 -19.87 0.34
C VAL A 501 23.49 -21.35 0.57
N GLU A 502 24.49 -22.21 0.43
CA GLU A 502 24.34 -23.64 0.70
C GLU A 502 24.02 -23.91 2.19
N GLU A 503 24.67 -23.18 3.11
CA GLU A 503 24.30 -23.25 4.53
C GLU A 503 22.84 -22.85 4.75
N ALA A 504 22.41 -21.72 4.17
CA ALA A 504 21.03 -21.23 4.28
C ALA A 504 19.99 -22.24 3.75
N ARG A 505 20.26 -22.90 2.63
CA ARG A 505 19.38 -23.92 2.03
C ARG A 505 19.20 -25.17 2.90
N THR A 506 20.17 -25.47 3.75
CA THR A 506 20.11 -26.63 4.65
C THR A 506 19.43 -26.35 5.99
N MET A 507 19.15 -25.07 6.29
CA MET A 507 18.48 -24.69 7.53
C MET A 507 16.97 -24.97 7.47
N PRO A 508 16.40 -25.56 8.54
CA PRO A 508 14.94 -25.56 8.67
C PRO A 508 14.47 -24.12 8.90
N PRO A 509 13.52 -23.61 8.10
CA PRO A 509 13.02 -22.26 8.30
C PRO A 509 12.34 -22.17 9.68
N PRO A 510 12.84 -21.33 10.60
CA PRO A 510 12.28 -21.22 11.95
C PRO A 510 10.91 -20.53 11.96
N ASP A 511 10.64 -19.67 10.97
CA ASP A 511 9.39 -18.94 10.77
C ASP A 511 9.11 -18.81 9.27
N PRO A 512 7.84 -18.99 8.81
CA PRO A 512 7.49 -18.80 7.41
C PRO A 512 7.83 -17.39 6.88
N SER A 513 7.73 -16.35 7.71
CA SER A 513 8.05 -14.98 7.30
C SER A 513 9.56 -14.79 7.04
N GLU A 514 10.41 -15.37 7.89
CA GLU A 514 11.86 -15.34 7.70
C GLU A 514 12.27 -16.06 6.39
N ALA A 515 11.66 -17.22 6.12
CA ALA A 515 11.88 -17.96 4.89
C ALA A 515 11.41 -17.18 3.65
N THR A 516 10.31 -16.42 3.76
CA THR A 516 9.72 -15.65 2.65
C THR A 516 10.58 -14.44 2.25
N ILE A 517 11.29 -13.81 3.19
CA ILE A 517 12.04 -12.57 2.92
C ILE A 517 13.54 -12.85 2.82
N HIS A 518 14.13 -13.53 3.83
CA HIS A 518 15.59 -13.62 3.91
C HIS A 518 16.20 -14.65 2.95
N MET A 519 15.56 -15.79 2.74
CA MET A 519 16.09 -16.79 1.81
C MET A 519 16.11 -16.29 0.36
N PRO A 520 15.01 -15.74 -0.19
CA PRO A 520 15.05 -15.15 -1.54
C PRO A 520 16.04 -13.98 -1.66
N ALA A 521 16.24 -13.18 -0.57
CA ALA A 521 17.24 -12.11 -0.57
C ALA A 521 18.68 -12.66 -0.71
N ILE A 522 19.02 -13.73 0.02
CA ILE A 522 20.32 -14.41 -0.09
C ILE A 522 20.50 -14.98 -1.50
N GLU A 523 19.47 -15.61 -2.07
CA GLU A 523 19.50 -16.16 -3.43
C GLU A 523 19.62 -15.05 -4.51
N THR A 524 19.01 -13.89 -4.28
CA THR A 524 19.13 -12.72 -5.17
C THR A 524 20.59 -12.29 -5.32
N LEU A 525 21.34 -12.21 -4.22
CA LEU A 525 22.76 -11.84 -4.24
C LEU A 525 23.58 -12.84 -5.06
N LEU A 526 23.33 -14.15 -4.87
CA LEU A 526 24.00 -15.19 -5.63
C LEU A 526 23.64 -15.12 -7.13
N ALA A 527 22.35 -14.99 -7.44
CA ALA A 527 21.90 -14.88 -8.83
C ALA A 527 22.56 -13.69 -9.54
N LEU A 528 22.66 -12.53 -8.89
CA LEU A 528 23.36 -11.36 -9.46
C LEU A 528 24.87 -11.64 -9.64
N ALA A 529 25.53 -12.24 -8.63
CA ALA A 529 26.94 -12.60 -8.69
C ALA A 529 27.22 -13.61 -9.81
N GLU A 530 26.31 -14.55 -10.04
CA GLU A 530 26.39 -15.52 -11.15
C GLU A 530 26.03 -14.90 -12.50
N GLY A 531 25.50 -13.66 -12.53
CA GLY A 531 25.08 -12.97 -13.73
C GLY A 531 23.73 -13.39 -14.29
N LYS A 532 22.89 -14.02 -13.49
CA LYS A 532 21.50 -14.37 -13.82
C LYS A 532 20.59 -13.16 -13.60
N LEU A 533 20.69 -12.16 -14.48
CA LEU A 533 20.11 -10.83 -14.25
C LEU A 533 18.58 -10.85 -14.08
N ASN A 534 17.87 -11.60 -14.92
CA ASN A 534 16.41 -11.67 -14.83
C ASN A 534 15.97 -12.38 -13.54
N GLU A 535 16.60 -13.49 -13.17
CA GLU A 535 16.31 -14.20 -11.91
C GLU A 535 16.57 -13.31 -10.70
N SER A 536 17.71 -12.59 -10.68
CA SER A 536 18.02 -11.63 -9.62
C SER A 536 16.99 -10.50 -9.54
N LEU A 537 16.56 -9.96 -10.69
CA LEU A 537 15.56 -8.88 -10.72
C LEU A 537 14.20 -9.36 -10.22
N ASP A 538 13.76 -10.55 -10.61
CA ASP A 538 12.47 -11.12 -10.20
C ASP A 538 12.46 -11.43 -8.69
N LEU A 539 13.54 -12.02 -8.16
CA LEU A 539 13.68 -12.27 -6.74
C LEU A 539 13.77 -10.97 -5.92
N ALA A 540 14.52 -9.96 -6.41
CA ALA A 540 14.60 -8.66 -5.74
C ALA A 540 13.23 -7.97 -5.67
N ARG A 541 12.45 -7.99 -6.76
CA ARG A 541 11.07 -7.48 -6.80
C ARG A 541 10.19 -8.18 -5.77
N TYR A 542 10.23 -9.50 -5.76
CA TYR A 542 9.47 -10.30 -4.80
C TYR A 542 9.79 -9.90 -3.36
N VAL A 543 11.08 -9.82 -2.99
CA VAL A 543 11.49 -9.46 -1.62
C VAL A 543 11.07 -8.03 -1.26
N ILE A 544 11.22 -7.06 -2.15
CA ILE A 544 10.78 -5.67 -1.92
C ILE A 544 9.26 -5.64 -1.69
N GLU A 545 8.48 -6.34 -2.49
CA GLU A 545 7.03 -6.42 -2.36
C GLU A 545 6.60 -7.08 -1.04
N GLU A 546 7.20 -8.21 -0.66
CA GLU A 546 6.90 -8.90 0.60
C GLU A 546 7.30 -8.06 1.81
N THR A 547 8.44 -7.35 1.75
CA THR A 547 8.86 -6.41 2.79
C THR A 547 7.86 -5.26 2.96
N ASN A 548 7.36 -4.70 1.86
CA ASN A 548 6.34 -3.65 1.89
C ASN A 548 5.00 -4.17 2.46
N LYS A 549 4.57 -5.38 2.08
CA LYS A 549 3.36 -6.03 2.62
C LYS A 549 3.45 -6.29 4.12
N ALA A 550 4.63 -6.65 4.60
CA ALA A 550 4.86 -6.87 6.02
C ALA A 550 4.80 -5.57 6.84
N GLY A 551 4.71 -4.40 6.18
CA GLY A 551 4.76 -3.09 6.85
C GLY A 551 6.10 -2.85 7.54
N ALA A 552 7.12 -3.61 7.17
CA ALA A 552 8.47 -3.46 7.69
C ALA A 552 9.01 -2.11 7.24
N THR A 553 8.99 -1.14 8.13
CA THR A 553 9.74 0.11 8.01
C THR A 553 11.21 -0.09 8.35
N GLY A 554 11.61 -1.31 8.55
CA GLY A 554 12.97 -1.77 8.73
C GLY A 554 13.73 -1.66 7.44
N VAL A 555 14.20 -0.59 7.33
CA VAL A 555 14.83 0.17 6.33
C VAL A 555 15.93 -0.54 5.56
N TRP A 556 16.64 -1.39 6.16
CA TRP A 556 17.78 -2.05 5.55
C TRP A 556 17.47 -3.45 4.99
N LEU A 557 16.25 -3.93 5.20
CA LEU A 557 15.78 -5.18 4.63
C LEU A 557 15.65 -5.14 3.10
N ALA A 558 15.48 -3.97 2.51
CA ALA A 558 15.27 -3.82 1.08
C ALA A 558 16.45 -3.18 0.31
N TYR A 559 17.45 -2.57 0.97
CA TYR A 559 18.47 -1.81 0.23
C TYR A 559 19.45 -2.67 -0.57
N ASP A 560 19.79 -3.84 -0.06
CA ASP A 560 20.51 -4.84 -0.83
C ASP A 560 19.72 -5.26 -2.08
N MET A 561 18.41 -5.40 -1.95
CA MET A 561 17.52 -5.73 -3.08
C MET A 561 17.35 -4.57 -4.05
N VAL A 562 17.26 -3.34 -3.54
CA VAL A 562 17.27 -2.12 -4.38
C VAL A 562 18.57 -2.05 -5.20
N TYR A 563 19.71 -2.34 -4.57
CA TYR A 563 20.99 -2.40 -5.28
C TYR A 563 21.01 -3.49 -6.35
N CYS A 564 20.58 -4.71 -6.01
CA CYS A 564 20.53 -5.83 -6.95
C CYS A 564 19.60 -5.55 -8.13
N ALA A 565 18.41 -5.03 -7.88
CA ALA A 565 17.47 -4.66 -8.94
C ALA A 565 18.01 -3.52 -9.82
N ALA A 566 18.61 -2.49 -9.21
CA ALA A 566 19.20 -1.39 -9.97
C ALA A 566 20.39 -1.85 -10.84
N GLU A 567 21.24 -2.74 -10.35
CA GLU A 567 22.34 -3.30 -11.12
C GLU A 567 21.82 -4.20 -12.26
N ALA A 568 20.85 -5.05 -11.98
CA ALA A 568 20.25 -5.89 -13.02
C ALA A 568 19.58 -5.03 -14.12
N LEU A 569 18.78 -4.03 -13.75
CA LEU A 569 18.17 -3.08 -14.69
C LEU A 569 19.24 -2.34 -15.53
N ARG A 570 20.31 -1.88 -14.89
CA ARG A 570 21.43 -1.20 -15.58
C ARG A 570 22.06 -2.10 -16.66
N GLU A 571 22.35 -3.35 -16.30
CA GLU A 571 22.97 -4.31 -17.23
C GLU A 571 22.00 -4.74 -18.36
N LEU A 572 20.68 -4.76 -18.07
CA LEU A 572 19.64 -5.03 -19.05
C LEU A 572 19.38 -3.86 -20.01
N GLY A 573 19.96 -2.67 -19.77
CA GLY A 573 19.76 -1.48 -20.60
C GLY A 573 18.57 -0.60 -20.19
N GLU A 574 18.12 -0.73 -18.93
CA GLU A 574 17.01 -0.01 -18.34
C GLU A 574 17.50 1.07 -17.35
N GLU A 575 18.49 1.89 -17.76
CA GLU A 575 19.22 2.80 -16.90
C GLU A 575 18.34 3.84 -16.22
N ASN A 576 17.32 4.34 -16.95
CA ASN A 576 16.40 5.33 -16.41
C ASN A 576 15.55 4.75 -15.26
N HIS A 577 15.16 3.50 -15.39
CA HIS A 577 14.43 2.78 -14.35
C HIS A 577 15.31 2.48 -13.13
N ALA A 578 16.56 2.11 -13.37
CA ALA A 578 17.53 1.88 -12.31
C ALA A 578 17.79 3.17 -11.46
N ILE A 579 17.93 4.33 -12.12
CA ILE A 579 18.05 5.61 -11.42
C ILE A 579 16.80 5.94 -10.62
N ALA A 580 15.62 5.82 -11.22
CA ALA A 580 14.36 6.12 -10.55
C ALA A 580 14.17 5.26 -9.28
N LEU A 581 14.52 3.98 -9.36
CA LEU A 581 14.48 3.06 -8.22
C LEU A 581 15.41 3.50 -7.09
N ILE A 582 16.65 3.85 -7.40
CA ILE A 582 17.61 4.32 -6.38
C ILE A 582 17.12 5.65 -5.76
N GLU A 583 16.71 6.61 -6.59
CA GLU A 583 16.25 7.92 -6.11
C GLU A 583 15.01 7.83 -5.22
N TRP A 584 14.12 6.88 -5.50
CA TRP A 584 12.94 6.63 -4.67
C TRP A 584 13.30 6.18 -3.26
N HIS A 585 14.21 5.22 -3.14
CA HIS A 585 14.59 4.64 -1.86
C HIS A 585 15.66 5.42 -1.08
N MET A 586 16.41 6.31 -1.75
CA MET A 586 17.53 7.03 -1.13
C MET A 586 17.17 7.86 0.12
N PRO A 587 16.03 8.56 0.20
CA PRO A 587 15.64 9.29 1.42
C PRO A 587 15.56 8.40 2.66
N ASP A 588 15.04 7.17 2.50
CA ASP A 588 14.94 6.21 3.58
C ASP A 588 16.33 5.64 3.96
N VAL A 589 17.18 5.35 2.96
CA VAL A 589 18.58 4.93 3.18
C VAL A 589 19.33 5.95 4.01
N GLN A 590 19.17 7.23 3.71
CA GLN A 590 19.82 8.32 4.43
C GLN A 590 19.28 8.48 5.86
N LYS A 591 17.95 8.35 6.04
CA LYS A 591 17.28 8.45 7.34
C LYS A 591 17.81 7.44 8.37
N PHE A 592 18.13 6.23 7.91
CA PHE A 592 18.48 5.13 8.80
C PHE A 592 19.98 4.78 8.82
N HIS A 593 20.82 5.65 8.27
CA HIS A 593 22.28 5.61 8.36
C HIS A 593 22.91 4.24 8.04
N VAL A 594 22.40 3.55 7.00
CA VAL A 594 22.97 2.25 6.55
C VAL A 594 24.15 2.52 5.63
N THR A 595 25.27 2.89 6.23
CA THR A 595 26.41 3.51 5.54
C THR A 595 27.00 2.66 4.40
N SER A 596 27.11 1.33 4.58
CA SER A 596 27.65 0.47 3.52
C SER A 596 26.77 0.43 2.29
N TRP A 597 25.45 0.26 2.47
CA TRP A 597 24.50 0.27 1.36
C TRP A 597 24.22 1.68 0.80
N GLN A 598 24.27 2.71 1.65
CA GLN A 598 24.21 4.09 1.18
C GLN A 598 25.38 4.38 0.24
N ALA A 599 26.60 4.02 0.65
CA ALA A 599 27.79 4.20 -0.19
C ALA A 599 27.69 3.40 -1.50
N ALA A 600 27.24 2.14 -1.43
CA ALA A 600 27.09 1.30 -2.61
C ALA A 600 26.03 1.84 -3.59
N LEU A 601 24.86 2.29 -3.10
CA LEU A 601 23.79 2.85 -3.92
C LEU A 601 24.15 4.21 -4.51
N GLU A 602 24.77 5.12 -3.73
CA GLU A 602 25.25 6.42 -4.26
C GLU A 602 26.32 6.23 -5.34
N ALA A 603 27.27 5.31 -5.12
CA ALA A 603 28.29 5.00 -6.10
C ALA A 603 27.69 4.31 -7.34
N LYS A 604 26.71 3.44 -7.17
CA LYS A 604 25.96 2.81 -8.30
C LYS A 604 25.19 3.85 -9.10
N HIS A 605 24.53 4.79 -8.43
CA HIS A 605 23.85 5.92 -9.09
C HIS A 605 24.81 6.70 -9.98
N ALA A 606 26.03 6.98 -9.48
CA ALA A 606 27.06 7.65 -10.28
C ALA A 606 27.47 6.84 -11.53
N VAL A 607 27.59 5.51 -11.43
CA VAL A 607 27.87 4.66 -12.60
C VAL A 607 26.78 4.80 -13.66
N ILE A 608 25.51 4.77 -13.24
CA ILE A 608 24.38 4.89 -14.16
C ILE A 608 24.33 6.29 -14.79
N GLU A 609 24.60 7.35 -14.02
CA GLU A 609 24.74 8.72 -14.57
C GLU A 609 25.83 8.79 -15.63
N ALA A 610 27.00 8.19 -15.39
CA ALA A 610 28.07 8.13 -16.39
C ALA A 610 27.66 7.39 -17.66
N GLN A 611 26.92 6.30 -17.52
CA GLN A 611 26.40 5.50 -18.64
C GLN A 611 25.39 6.29 -19.49
N LEU A 612 24.60 7.16 -18.85
CA LEU A 612 23.68 8.10 -19.52
C LEU A 612 24.38 9.36 -20.08
N GLY A 613 25.71 9.40 -20.07
CA GLY A 613 26.49 10.54 -20.57
C GLY A 613 26.64 11.73 -19.62
N ARG A 614 26.18 11.62 -18.37
CA ARG A 614 26.25 12.67 -17.33
C ARG A 614 27.57 12.60 -16.54
N SER A 615 28.69 12.54 -17.23
CA SER A 615 30.02 12.25 -16.67
C SER A 615 30.45 13.20 -15.57
N THR A 616 30.17 14.51 -15.72
CA THR A 616 30.54 15.53 -14.72
C THR A 616 29.76 15.32 -13.42
N ALA A 617 28.45 15.05 -13.50
CA ALA A 617 27.60 14.76 -12.34
C ALA A 617 28.07 13.49 -11.62
N ALA A 618 28.34 12.42 -12.38
CA ALA A 618 28.84 11.14 -11.85
C ALA A 618 30.14 11.31 -11.05
N LEU A 619 31.13 11.98 -11.63
CA LEU A 619 32.42 12.22 -10.95
C LEU A 619 32.29 13.16 -9.75
N HIS A 620 31.39 14.16 -9.82
CA HIS A 620 31.08 15.01 -8.69
C HIS A 620 30.46 14.22 -7.54
N ARG A 621 29.51 13.33 -7.83
CA ARG A 621 28.87 12.43 -6.84
C ARG A 621 29.89 11.53 -6.14
N ILE A 622 30.79 10.90 -6.89
CA ILE A 622 31.87 10.05 -6.31
C ILE A 622 32.79 10.88 -5.40
N ARG A 623 33.16 12.11 -5.82
CA ARG A 623 33.99 12.99 -4.99
C ARG A 623 33.29 13.38 -3.71
N LYS A 624 32.04 13.84 -3.81
CA LYS A 624 31.23 14.19 -2.63
C LYS A 624 31.09 13.02 -1.69
N LEU A 625 30.79 11.81 -2.21
CA LEU A 625 30.67 10.59 -1.41
C LEU A 625 31.97 10.29 -0.65
N ARG A 626 33.15 10.45 -1.26
CA ARG A 626 34.43 10.29 -0.57
C ARG A 626 34.63 11.33 0.52
N ASP A 627 34.27 12.59 0.27
CA ASP A 627 34.40 13.67 1.25
C ASP A 627 33.48 13.39 2.46
N ASP A 628 32.24 12.97 2.21
CA ASP A 628 31.30 12.57 3.25
C ASP A 628 31.82 11.35 4.07
N LEU A 629 32.36 10.34 3.42
CA LEU A 629 32.98 9.17 4.08
C LEU A 629 34.24 9.52 4.87
N ASN A 630 35.05 10.45 4.43
CA ASN A 630 36.26 10.92 5.13
C ASN A 630 35.92 11.72 6.40
N SER A 631 34.76 12.33 6.49
CA SER A 631 34.29 13.09 7.66
C SER A 631 33.99 12.19 8.87
N VAL A 632 33.79 10.89 8.65
CA VAL A 632 33.47 9.89 9.67
C VAL A 632 34.52 8.76 9.57
N LYS A 633 34.88 8.11 10.69
CA LYS A 633 35.83 6.99 10.71
C LYS A 633 35.18 5.72 10.13
N TYR A 634 35.16 5.63 8.81
CA TYR A 634 34.66 4.43 8.10
C TYR A 634 35.76 3.41 7.82
N SER A 635 35.38 2.17 7.58
CA SER A 635 36.29 1.10 7.20
C SER A 635 36.87 1.35 5.81
N VAL A 636 38.15 0.93 5.63
CA VAL A 636 38.83 0.92 4.33
C VAL A 636 38.07 0.13 3.27
N GLU A 637 37.28 -0.86 3.66
CA GLU A 637 36.49 -1.70 2.75
C GLU A 637 35.33 -0.94 2.08
N ILE A 638 34.77 0.11 2.72
CA ILE A 638 33.76 0.98 2.07
C ILE A 638 34.40 1.83 0.96
N PHE A 639 35.61 2.36 1.22
CA PHE A 639 36.33 3.12 0.20
C PHE A 639 36.64 2.25 -1.03
N ARG A 640 36.89 0.95 -0.81
CA ARG A 640 37.09 0.01 -1.91
C ARG A 640 35.86 -0.09 -2.80
N ILE A 641 34.66 -0.20 -2.22
CA ILE A 641 33.37 -0.23 -2.98
C ILE A 641 33.26 1.02 -3.85
N VAL A 642 33.59 2.20 -3.29
CA VAL A 642 33.53 3.48 -4.05
C VAL A 642 34.59 3.51 -5.14
N ASP A 643 35.80 3.03 -4.87
CA ASP A 643 36.89 2.96 -5.83
C ASP A 643 36.59 2.02 -6.99
N GLU A 644 35.95 0.87 -6.75
CA GLU A 644 35.48 -0.06 -7.81
C GLU A 644 34.42 0.60 -8.70
N GLN A 645 33.48 1.34 -8.14
CA GLN A 645 32.49 2.05 -8.97
C GLN A 645 33.14 3.23 -9.74
N GLU A 646 34.12 3.96 -9.14
CA GLU A 646 34.89 4.95 -9.90
C GLU A 646 35.68 4.29 -11.04
N LEU A 647 36.24 3.12 -10.81
CA LEU A 647 36.98 2.40 -11.83
C LEU A 647 36.08 2.06 -13.03
N ILE A 648 34.83 1.64 -12.79
CA ILE A 648 33.83 1.40 -13.84
C ILE A 648 33.48 2.72 -14.56
N ILE A 649 33.27 3.82 -13.84
CA ILE A 649 33.02 5.15 -14.45
C ILE A 649 34.17 5.55 -15.34
N ARG A 650 35.42 5.41 -14.88
CA ARG A 650 36.61 5.74 -15.69
C ARG A 650 36.73 4.84 -16.93
N ALA A 651 36.32 3.57 -16.80
CA ALA A 651 36.27 2.66 -17.94
C ALA A 651 35.23 3.12 -19.00
N LEU A 652 34.05 3.54 -18.57
CA LEU A 652 33.00 4.11 -19.44
C LEU A 652 33.47 5.42 -20.14
N LEU A 653 34.31 6.20 -19.44
CA LEU A 653 34.87 7.46 -19.95
C LEU A 653 36.15 7.27 -20.77
N HIS A 654 36.67 6.03 -20.92
CA HIS A 654 37.93 5.73 -21.54
C HIS A 654 39.13 6.48 -20.94
N ASP A 655 39.08 6.81 -19.63
CA ASP A 655 40.14 7.49 -18.88
C ASP A 655 41.20 6.46 -18.41
N PHE A 656 41.98 5.98 -19.34
CA PHE A 656 42.95 4.90 -19.12
C PHE A 656 44.07 5.25 -18.15
N GLU A 657 44.42 6.53 -18.04
CA GLU A 657 45.44 6.98 -17.07
C GLU A 657 44.98 6.78 -15.65
N ARG A 658 43.77 7.27 -15.34
CA ARG A 658 43.18 7.13 -14.03
C ARG A 658 42.79 5.68 -13.71
N MET A 659 42.35 4.90 -14.72
CA MET A 659 42.11 3.46 -14.57
C MET A 659 43.37 2.74 -14.09
N ALA A 660 44.54 3.02 -14.76
CA ALA A 660 45.79 2.39 -14.39
C ALA A 660 46.23 2.74 -12.95
N GLU A 661 46.03 3.99 -12.51
CA GLU A 661 46.34 4.40 -11.14
C GLU A 661 45.45 3.62 -10.13
N LEU A 662 44.16 3.53 -10.39
CA LEU A 662 43.20 2.81 -9.52
C LEU A 662 43.53 1.32 -9.46
N VAL A 663 43.71 0.65 -10.59
CA VAL A 663 44.06 -0.78 -10.66
C VAL A 663 45.34 -1.11 -9.87
N ASN A 664 46.36 -0.26 -9.95
CA ASN A 664 47.63 -0.48 -9.22
C ASN A 664 47.48 -0.32 -7.70
N ARG A 665 46.49 0.38 -7.23
CA ARG A 665 46.24 0.70 -5.81
C ARG A 665 45.27 -0.25 -5.15
N MET A 666 44.38 -0.87 -5.91
CA MET A 666 43.28 -1.68 -5.39
C MET A 666 43.72 -3.15 -5.21
N PRO A 667 43.13 -3.89 -4.26
CA PRO A 667 43.28 -5.34 -4.15
C PRO A 667 42.73 -6.02 -5.40
N GLU A 668 43.22 -7.21 -5.69
CA GLU A 668 42.77 -8.01 -6.83
C GLU A 668 41.36 -8.54 -6.60
N THR A 669 40.38 -8.06 -7.41
CA THR A 669 39.00 -8.52 -7.44
C THR A 669 38.64 -8.84 -8.90
N PRO A 670 37.52 -9.57 -9.14
CA PRO A 670 37.03 -9.80 -10.50
C PRO A 670 36.90 -8.52 -11.32
N THR A 671 36.31 -7.47 -10.76
CA THR A 671 36.16 -6.16 -11.43
C THR A 671 37.51 -5.53 -11.73
N VAL A 672 38.46 -5.53 -10.78
CA VAL A 672 39.82 -4.99 -10.96
C VAL A 672 40.60 -5.77 -12.03
N SER A 673 40.49 -7.08 -12.05
CA SER A 673 41.14 -7.95 -13.05
C SER A 673 40.61 -7.69 -14.45
N ILE A 674 39.29 -7.54 -14.64
CA ILE A 674 38.66 -7.24 -15.92
C ILE A 674 39.12 -5.87 -16.45
N VAL A 675 39.06 -4.82 -15.60
CA VAL A 675 39.46 -3.46 -16.02
C VAL A 675 40.98 -3.37 -16.20
N GLY A 676 41.72 -4.07 -15.37
CA GLY A 676 43.19 -4.20 -15.55
C GLY A 676 43.56 -4.81 -16.88
N ALA A 677 42.85 -5.83 -17.33
CA ALA A 677 43.02 -6.42 -18.65
C ALA A 677 42.69 -5.42 -19.77
N ALA A 678 41.64 -4.59 -19.62
CA ALA A 678 41.32 -3.53 -20.56
C ALA A 678 42.42 -2.44 -20.64
N VAL A 679 42.99 -2.08 -19.50
CA VAL A 679 44.17 -1.15 -19.43
C VAL A 679 45.40 -1.75 -20.14
N ALA A 680 45.70 -3.02 -19.84
CA ALA A 680 46.82 -3.75 -20.48
C ALA A 680 46.60 -3.89 -22.00
N PHE A 681 45.36 -4.13 -22.43
CA PHE A 681 44.98 -4.20 -23.85
C PHE A 681 45.36 -2.91 -24.60
N ARG A 682 45.17 -1.73 -24.00
CA ARG A 682 45.51 -0.44 -24.58
C ARG A 682 47.05 -0.28 -24.81
N LYS A 683 47.83 -0.89 -23.93
CA LYS A 683 49.31 -0.90 -24.09
C LYS A 683 49.77 -1.87 -25.17
N GLY A 684 48.93 -2.84 -25.55
CA GLY A 684 49.21 -3.80 -26.62
C GLY A 684 50.24 -4.89 -26.23
N GLY A 685 50.55 -5.73 -27.21
CA GLY A 685 51.60 -6.74 -27.10
C GLY A 685 51.27 -7.98 -26.24
N GLU A 686 52.30 -8.64 -25.72
CA GLU A 686 52.18 -9.85 -24.89
C GLU A 686 51.52 -9.56 -23.53
N ALA A 687 51.72 -8.34 -23.01
CA ALA A 687 51.09 -7.93 -21.72
C ALA A 687 49.56 -7.97 -21.78
N ALA A 688 48.99 -7.55 -22.90
CA ALA A 688 47.54 -7.63 -23.16
C ALA A 688 47.02 -9.07 -23.15
N LYS A 689 47.75 -9.96 -23.85
CA LYS A 689 47.38 -11.38 -23.95
C LYS A 689 47.41 -12.06 -22.56
N LEU A 690 48.46 -11.81 -21.79
CA LEU A 690 48.64 -12.38 -20.45
C LEU A 690 47.54 -11.86 -19.50
N ALA A 691 47.26 -10.55 -19.51
CA ALA A 691 46.26 -9.95 -18.67
C ALA A 691 44.82 -10.45 -18.98
N ILE A 692 44.50 -10.61 -20.28
CA ILE A 692 43.20 -11.19 -20.67
C ILE A 692 43.13 -12.67 -20.32
N ALA A 693 44.25 -13.43 -20.44
CA ALA A 693 44.28 -14.84 -20.07
C ALA A 693 44.14 -15.06 -18.55
N SER A 694 44.49 -14.07 -17.74
CA SER A 694 44.37 -14.15 -16.27
C SER A 694 42.97 -13.79 -15.76
N ILE A 695 42.05 -13.32 -16.58
CA ILE A 695 40.65 -13.04 -16.16
C ILE A 695 40.05 -14.33 -15.64
N PRO A 696 39.47 -14.32 -14.42
CA PRO A 696 38.73 -15.47 -13.91
C PRO A 696 37.55 -15.82 -14.84
N THR A 697 37.27 -17.09 -15.02
CA THR A 697 36.14 -17.57 -15.87
C THR A 697 35.18 -18.41 -15.03
N ARG A 698 34.81 -17.90 -13.86
CA ARG A 698 33.94 -18.56 -12.88
C ARG A 698 32.47 -18.22 -13.09
N SER A 699 32.18 -16.99 -13.52
CA SER A 699 30.83 -16.51 -13.73
C SER A 699 30.54 -16.24 -15.20
N PRO A 700 29.29 -16.26 -15.66
CA PRO A 700 28.88 -15.86 -17.01
C PRO A 700 29.43 -14.48 -17.42
N ARG A 701 29.45 -13.52 -16.49
CA ARG A 701 29.96 -12.17 -16.72
C ARG A 701 31.48 -12.17 -17.02
N GLU A 702 32.25 -12.90 -16.22
CA GLU A 702 33.69 -13.02 -16.42
C GLU A 702 34.03 -13.71 -17.77
N ILE A 703 33.32 -14.81 -18.08
CA ILE A 703 33.47 -15.53 -19.35
C ILE A 703 33.11 -14.61 -20.50
N LEU A 704 32.03 -13.85 -20.40
CA LEU A 704 31.60 -12.89 -21.40
C LEU A 704 32.67 -11.81 -21.64
N MET A 705 33.18 -11.19 -20.55
CA MET A 705 34.23 -10.15 -20.65
C MET A 705 35.52 -10.68 -21.24
N TYR A 706 35.91 -11.90 -20.87
CA TYR A 706 37.04 -12.57 -21.50
C TYR A 706 36.82 -12.66 -23.04
N HIS A 707 35.69 -13.13 -23.50
CA HIS A 707 35.42 -13.26 -24.95
C HIS A 707 35.29 -11.90 -25.64
N ILE A 708 34.71 -10.87 -25.02
CA ILE A 708 34.65 -9.50 -25.56
C ILE A 708 36.06 -8.94 -25.73
N LEU A 709 36.94 -9.05 -24.74
CA LEU A 709 38.30 -8.55 -24.80
C LEU A 709 39.14 -9.35 -25.83
N GLN A 710 38.94 -10.65 -25.91
CA GLN A 710 39.58 -11.48 -26.98
C GLN A 710 39.10 -11.11 -28.38
N THR A 711 37.81 -10.77 -28.55
CA THR A 711 37.29 -10.25 -29.81
C THR A 711 37.96 -8.93 -30.18
N ASN A 712 38.05 -7.98 -29.22
CA ASN A 712 38.71 -6.70 -29.40
C ASN A 712 40.20 -6.88 -29.78
N LEU A 713 40.91 -7.80 -29.11
CA LEU A 713 42.33 -8.10 -29.39
C LEU A 713 42.55 -8.65 -30.81
N ASN A 714 41.55 -9.31 -31.38
CA ASN A 714 41.62 -9.99 -32.66
C ASN A 714 40.77 -9.33 -33.76
N LEU A 715 40.39 -8.06 -33.64
CA LEU A 715 39.61 -7.36 -34.69
C LEU A 715 40.30 -7.37 -36.06
N GLY A 716 41.64 -7.34 -36.09
CA GLY A 716 42.42 -7.51 -37.33
C GLY A 716 42.49 -8.95 -37.85
N LYS A 717 41.89 -9.93 -37.16
CA LYS A 717 41.85 -11.36 -37.56
C LYS A 717 40.38 -11.87 -37.48
N PRO A 718 39.55 -11.54 -38.48
CA PRO A 718 38.09 -11.72 -38.39
C PRO A 718 37.63 -13.10 -37.94
N LYS A 719 38.24 -14.17 -38.48
CA LYS A 719 37.86 -15.55 -38.09
C LYS A 719 38.07 -15.88 -36.63
N ILE A 720 39.10 -15.31 -35.99
CA ILE A 720 39.37 -15.51 -34.55
C ILE A 720 38.36 -14.67 -33.75
N ALA A 721 38.16 -13.42 -34.11
CA ALA A 721 37.18 -12.54 -33.47
C ALA A 721 35.77 -13.13 -33.56
N GLU A 722 35.35 -13.67 -34.72
CA GLU A 722 34.04 -14.36 -34.87
C GLU A 722 33.90 -15.56 -33.94
N THR A 723 34.95 -16.36 -33.75
CA THR A 723 34.92 -17.51 -32.84
C THR A 723 34.64 -17.08 -31.40
N HIS A 724 35.18 -15.95 -30.98
CA HIS A 724 34.94 -15.43 -29.62
C HIS A 724 33.54 -14.81 -29.46
N ILE A 725 33.05 -14.08 -30.48
CA ILE A 725 31.67 -13.56 -30.48
C ILE A 725 30.65 -14.71 -30.49
N GLN A 726 30.86 -15.77 -31.23
CA GLN A 726 29.99 -16.95 -31.24
C GLN A 726 29.87 -17.59 -29.86
N LYS A 727 30.91 -17.53 -29.02
CA LYS A 727 30.88 -18.02 -27.63
C LYS A 727 30.26 -17.00 -26.67
N ALA A 728 30.37 -15.71 -26.95
CA ALA A 728 29.79 -14.64 -26.11
C ALA A 728 28.27 -14.55 -26.28
N LEU A 729 27.76 -14.67 -27.51
CA LEU A 729 26.32 -14.45 -27.78
C LEU A 729 25.36 -15.34 -26.97
N PRO A 730 25.56 -16.65 -26.78
CA PRO A 730 24.69 -17.47 -25.97
C PRO A 730 24.63 -16.97 -24.52
N ILE A 731 25.76 -16.50 -23.97
CA ILE A 731 25.82 -15.97 -22.60
C ILE A 731 25.00 -14.69 -22.50
N ILE A 732 25.09 -13.80 -23.48
CA ILE A 732 24.34 -12.55 -23.53
C ILE A 732 22.84 -12.84 -23.66
N MET A 733 22.49 -13.76 -24.54
CA MET A 733 21.08 -14.11 -24.79
C MET A 733 20.40 -14.76 -23.59
N SER A 734 21.13 -15.64 -22.86
CA SER A 734 20.57 -16.33 -21.70
C SER A 734 20.51 -15.47 -20.43
N ASN A 735 21.41 -14.50 -20.28
CA ASN A 735 21.55 -13.72 -19.04
C ASN A 735 21.18 -12.23 -19.19
N GLY A 736 21.04 -11.72 -20.41
CA GLY A 736 20.58 -10.34 -20.65
C GLY A 736 21.67 -9.26 -20.70
N PHE A 737 22.96 -9.59 -20.72
CA PHE A 737 24.09 -8.62 -20.68
C PHE A 737 24.22 -7.73 -21.92
N ARG A 738 23.18 -6.98 -22.26
CA ARG A 738 23.15 -6.11 -23.46
C ARG A 738 24.14 -4.97 -23.37
N GLN A 739 24.23 -4.32 -22.21
CA GLN A 739 25.07 -3.13 -22.04
C GLN A 739 26.55 -3.42 -22.23
N LEU A 740 27.04 -4.58 -21.81
CA LEU A 740 28.44 -4.93 -21.97
C LEU A 740 28.89 -4.97 -23.46
N LEU A 741 27.96 -5.24 -24.40
CA LEU A 741 28.22 -5.10 -25.83
C LEU A 741 28.17 -3.65 -26.29
N LEU A 742 27.21 -2.88 -25.84
CA LEU A 742 26.90 -1.55 -26.37
C LEU A 742 27.90 -0.47 -25.90
N ILE A 743 28.64 -0.71 -24.82
CA ILE A 743 29.67 0.21 -24.30
C ILE A 743 31.05 0.00 -24.89
N GLN A 744 31.20 -0.94 -25.85
CA GLN A 744 32.49 -1.24 -26.48
C GLN A 744 32.94 -0.15 -27.49
N SER A 745 34.18 -0.25 -27.94
CA SER A 745 34.75 0.71 -28.91
C SER A 745 33.98 0.78 -30.24
N PRO A 746 34.03 1.92 -30.95
CA PRO A 746 33.40 2.02 -32.27
C PRO A 746 33.83 0.92 -33.24
N GLU A 747 35.10 0.53 -33.23
CA GLU A 747 35.64 -0.53 -34.08
C GLU A 747 35.03 -1.90 -33.74
N PHE A 748 34.81 -2.19 -32.49
CA PHE A 748 34.10 -3.40 -32.04
C PHE A 748 32.63 -3.39 -32.50
N LEU A 749 31.94 -2.26 -32.32
CA LEU A 749 30.55 -2.11 -32.74
C LEU A 749 30.39 -2.26 -34.27
N GLU A 750 31.31 -1.68 -35.04
CA GLU A 750 31.34 -1.89 -36.51
C GLU A 750 31.57 -3.35 -36.87
N PHE A 751 32.52 -4.04 -36.21
CA PHE A 751 32.72 -5.47 -36.37
C PHE A 751 31.44 -6.26 -36.07
N LEU A 752 30.77 -5.95 -34.98
CA LEU A 752 29.53 -6.62 -34.55
C LEU A 752 28.38 -6.39 -35.55
N LEU A 753 28.26 -5.19 -36.16
CA LEU A 753 27.32 -4.90 -37.24
C LEU A 753 27.61 -5.71 -38.51
N LYS A 754 28.88 -5.88 -38.88
CA LYS A 754 29.28 -6.73 -39.99
C LYS A 754 28.99 -8.20 -39.72
N TYR A 755 29.29 -8.66 -38.51
CA TYR A 755 28.98 -10.02 -38.08
C TYR A 755 27.47 -10.30 -38.15
N ALA A 756 26.65 -9.36 -37.64
CA ALA A 756 25.19 -9.47 -37.67
C ALA A 756 24.62 -9.55 -39.10
N ALA A 757 25.18 -8.76 -40.01
CA ALA A 757 24.79 -8.81 -41.44
C ALA A 757 25.06 -10.18 -42.07
N ASN A 758 26.14 -10.85 -41.66
CA ASN A 758 26.51 -12.18 -42.16
C ASN A 758 25.79 -13.34 -41.43
N ASN A 759 25.27 -13.07 -40.20
CA ASN A 759 24.61 -14.06 -39.35
C ASN A 759 23.27 -13.49 -38.84
N PRO A 760 22.29 -13.27 -39.70
CA PRO A 760 21.02 -12.61 -39.31
C PRO A 760 20.21 -13.51 -38.40
N THR A 761 19.87 -12.97 -37.22
CA THR A 761 18.90 -13.53 -36.25
C THR A 761 18.06 -12.38 -35.69
N VAL A 762 16.87 -12.67 -35.20
CA VAL A 762 16.00 -11.65 -34.59
C VAL A 762 16.75 -10.85 -33.50
N TYR A 763 17.53 -11.55 -32.67
CA TYR A 763 18.35 -10.91 -31.65
C TYR A 763 19.44 -9.99 -32.23
N MET A 764 20.15 -10.44 -33.26
CA MET A 764 21.20 -9.64 -33.92
C MET A 764 20.63 -8.43 -34.67
N GLU A 765 19.42 -8.52 -35.23
CA GLU A 765 18.71 -7.38 -35.80
C GLU A 765 18.37 -6.33 -34.73
N GLN A 766 17.90 -6.78 -33.57
CA GLN A 766 17.58 -5.90 -32.44
C GLN A 766 18.86 -5.19 -31.94
N ILE A 767 19.93 -5.91 -31.64
CA ILE A 767 21.23 -5.36 -31.24
C ILE A 767 21.76 -4.38 -32.28
N SER A 768 21.65 -4.72 -33.57
CA SER A 768 22.11 -3.85 -34.68
C SER A 768 21.33 -2.53 -34.72
N LYS A 769 20.01 -2.57 -34.45
CA LYS A 769 19.17 -1.36 -34.35
C LYS A 769 19.62 -0.47 -33.17
N GLU A 770 19.92 -1.07 -32.05
CA GLU A 770 20.37 -0.36 -30.83
C GLU A 770 21.78 0.25 -31.06
N ILE A 771 22.73 -0.49 -31.63
CA ILE A 771 24.05 0.01 -31.97
C ILE A 771 23.95 1.22 -32.91
N ARG A 772 23.15 1.13 -33.99
CA ARG A 772 22.97 2.23 -34.96
C ARG A 772 22.35 3.45 -34.30
N ALA A 773 21.33 3.27 -33.41
CA ALA A 773 20.74 4.35 -32.67
C ALA A 773 21.79 5.05 -31.78
N ARG A 774 22.61 4.30 -31.07
CA ARG A 774 23.65 4.82 -30.18
C ARG A 774 24.74 5.56 -30.95
N MET A 775 25.21 5.01 -32.08
CA MET A 775 26.20 5.65 -32.98
C MET A 775 25.64 6.93 -33.63
N ALA A 776 24.34 6.99 -33.93
CA ALA A 776 23.67 8.19 -34.44
C ALA A 776 23.59 9.29 -33.37
N HIS A 777 23.30 8.93 -32.10
CA HIS A 777 23.27 9.86 -30.99
C HIS A 777 24.65 10.41 -30.60
N SER A 778 25.74 9.61 -30.74
CA SER A 778 27.09 10.09 -30.47
C SER A 778 27.57 11.15 -31.49
N ASN A 779 26.97 11.19 -32.70
CA ASN A 779 27.27 12.16 -33.74
C ASN A 779 26.40 13.44 -33.68
N SER A 780 25.37 13.45 -32.89
CA SER A 780 24.49 14.59 -32.62
C SER A 780 24.65 15.05 -31.15
N SER A 781 25.70 15.83 -30.89
CA SER A 781 25.78 16.58 -29.66
C SER A 781 24.68 17.66 -29.64
N ASN A 782 23.49 17.28 -29.17
CA ASN A 782 22.51 18.19 -28.56
C ASN A 782 21.34 17.38 -27.99
N ASP A 783 21.29 17.35 -26.67
CA ASP A 783 20.13 17.30 -25.78
C ASP A 783 18.80 16.75 -26.32
N LYS A 784 18.56 15.47 -26.16
CA LYS A 784 17.24 14.96 -25.71
C LYS A 784 17.47 13.73 -24.87
N ILE A 785 17.76 13.97 -23.61
CA ILE A 785 17.77 12.95 -22.57
C ILE A 785 16.30 12.56 -22.31
N ASP A 786 15.98 11.29 -22.44
CA ASP A 786 14.75 10.75 -21.84
C ASP A 786 14.85 10.97 -20.34
N ASN A 787 14.08 11.93 -19.87
CA ASN A 787 14.15 12.43 -18.49
C ASN A 787 13.51 11.37 -17.58
N PRO A 788 14.20 10.87 -16.53
CA PRO A 788 13.60 9.94 -15.58
C PRO A 788 12.38 10.59 -14.89
N LEU A 789 11.52 9.77 -14.27
CA LEU A 789 10.43 10.30 -13.47
C LEU A 789 11.00 11.15 -12.34
N THR A 790 10.47 12.36 -12.17
CA THR A 790 10.82 13.21 -11.03
C THR A 790 10.20 12.67 -9.76
N LYS A 791 10.73 13.02 -8.59
CA LYS A 791 10.14 12.67 -7.28
C LYS A 791 8.63 12.96 -7.22
N ARG A 792 8.22 14.09 -7.81
CA ARG A 792 6.81 14.49 -7.85
C ARG A 792 5.97 13.61 -8.78
N GLU A 793 6.54 13.19 -9.90
CA GLU A 793 5.87 12.27 -10.83
C GLU A 793 5.74 10.86 -10.25
N ILE A 794 6.73 10.39 -9.49
CA ILE A 794 6.67 9.11 -8.76
C ILE A 794 5.62 9.17 -7.64
N GLU A 795 5.57 10.26 -6.88
CA GLU A 795 4.56 10.48 -5.84
C GLU A 795 3.13 10.46 -6.43
N ILE A 796 2.94 11.11 -7.57
CA ILE A 796 1.65 11.09 -8.29
C ILE A 796 1.33 9.68 -8.78
N LEU A 797 2.30 8.96 -9.31
CA LEU A 797 2.14 7.59 -9.78
C LEU A 797 1.76 6.63 -8.64
N ASN A 798 2.39 6.77 -7.47
CA ASN A 798 2.03 6.02 -6.28
C ASN A 798 0.57 6.32 -5.86
N ARG A 799 0.15 7.59 -5.86
CA ARG A 799 -1.26 7.95 -5.57
C ARG A 799 -2.24 7.43 -6.62
N LEU A 800 -1.82 7.26 -7.87
CA LEU A 800 -2.64 6.60 -8.89
C LEU A 800 -2.92 5.14 -8.55
N SER A 801 -1.99 4.42 -7.95
CA SER A 801 -2.16 3.02 -7.56
C SER A 801 -3.26 2.81 -6.52
N THR A 802 -3.59 3.85 -5.73
CA THR A 802 -4.67 3.81 -4.72
C THR A 802 -6.09 3.84 -5.29
N GLY A 803 -6.26 3.97 -6.61
CA GLY A 803 -7.58 4.05 -7.24
C GLY A 803 -8.33 5.37 -7.06
N LEU A 804 -7.78 6.34 -6.32
CA LEU A 804 -8.41 7.63 -6.05
C LEU A 804 -8.67 8.45 -7.34
N PRO A 805 -9.75 9.22 -7.43
CA PRO A 805 -9.98 10.16 -8.52
C PRO A 805 -8.86 11.19 -8.64
N ILE A 806 -8.53 11.61 -9.87
CA ILE A 806 -7.46 12.59 -10.15
C ILE A 806 -7.68 13.91 -9.38
N SER A 807 -8.93 14.33 -9.24
CA SER A 807 -9.29 15.53 -8.45
C SER A 807 -8.93 15.40 -6.97
N GLN A 808 -9.12 14.23 -6.40
CA GLN A 808 -8.79 13.94 -5.01
C GLN A 808 -7.28 13.83 -4.80
N ILE A 809 -6.59 13.21 -5.76
CA ILE A 809 -5.11 13.17 -5.74
C ILE A 809 -4.53 14.60 -5.82
N ALA A 810 -5.10 15.46 -6.68
CA ALA A 810 -4.69 16.87 -6.78
C ALA A 810 -4.88 17.62 -5.45
N SER A 811 -6.03 17.41 -4.79
CA SER A 811 -6.34 17.99 -3.49
C SER A 811 -5.35 17.50 -2.41
N ASN A 812 -5.11 16.22 -2.32
CA ASN A 812 -4.17 15.62 -1.35
C ASN A 812 -2.72 16.07 -1.55
N LEU A 813 -2.36 16.45 -2.76
CA LEU A 813 -1.03 16.94 -3.12
C LEU A 813 -0.94 18.47 -3.14
N HIS A 814 -2.02 19.17 -2.75
CA HIS A 814 -2.12 20.65 -2.76
C HIS A 814 -1.74 21.28 -4.11
N ILE A 815 -2.13 20.66 -5.22
CA ILE A 815 -1.88 21.18 -6.59
C ILE A 815 -3.18 21.34 -7.38
N SER A 816 -3.14 22.21 -8.40
CA SER A 816 -4.31 22.41 -9.25
C SER A 816 -4.61 21.16 -10.13
N HIS A 817 -5.89 21.00 -10.52
CA HIS A 817 -6.31 19.93 -11.42
C HIS A 817 -5.59 19.98 -12.79
N ASN A 818 -5.21 21.17 -13.25
CA ASN A 818 -4.42 21.33 -14.48
C ASN A 818 -2.96 20.91 -14.29
N THR A 819 -2.40 21.19 -13.10
CA THR A 819 -1.02 20.81 -12.76
C THR A 819 -0.88 19.29 -12.70
N ILE A 820 -1.81 18.58 -12.05
CA ILE A 820 -1.75 17.12 -11.99
C ILE A 820 -1.93 16.47 -13.37
N LYS A 821 -2.80 17.00 -14.24
CA LYS A 821 -2.94 16.51 -15.61
C LYS A 821 -1.64 16.65 -16.42
N THR A 822 -0.90 17.75 -16.21
CA THR A 822 0.39 17.94 -16.85
C THR A 822 1.41 16.92 -16.37
N HIS A 823 1.48 16.67 -15.06
CA HIS A 823 2.35 15.62 -14.50
C HIS A 823 1.97 14.23 -15.01
N LEU A 824 0.68 13.88 -15.05
CA LEU A 824 0.20 12.60 -15.58
C LEU A 824 0.57 12.39 -17.04
N LYS A 825 0.42 13.43 -17.88
CA LYS A 825 0.84 13.39 -19.28
C LYS A 825 2.35 13.09 -19.39
N ASN A 826 3.15 13.69 -18.52
CA ASN A 826 4.60 13.45 -18.46
C ASN A 826 4.92 12.03 -17.96
N VAL A 827 4.24 11.56 -16.90
CA VAL A 827 4.37 10.19 -16.38
C VAL A 827 4.07 9.18 -17.47
N TYR A 828 2.92 9.29 -18.13
CA TYR A 828 2.52 8.36 -19.20
C TYR A 828 3.51 8.37 -20.35
N LYS A 829 3.96 9.56 -20.78
CA LYS A 829 4.97 9.69 -21.82
C LYS A 829 6.29 9.02 -21.44
N LYS A 830 6.75 9.23 -20.19
CA LYS A 830 8.04 8.70 -19.70
C LYS A 830 8.02 7.19 -19.48
N LEU A 831 6.87 6.64 -19.04
CA LEU A 831 6.66 5.20 -18.87
C LEU A 831 6.25 4.51 -20.18
N GLY A 832 5.96 5.24 -21.25
CA GLY A 832 5.35 4.69 -22.46
C GLY A 832 3.98 4.07 -22.19
N ALA A 833 3.23 4.61 -21.21
CA ALA A 833 1.94 4.10 -20.78
C ALA A 833 0.79 4.76 -21.57
N GLU A 834 -0.23 3.97 -21.89
CA GLU A 834 -1.39 4.41 -22.64
C GLU A 834 -2.61 4.69 -21.74
N SER A 835 -2.65 4.07 -20.55
CA SER A 835 -3.73 4.22 -19.58
C SER A 835 -3.21 4.38 -18.15
N ARG A 836 -4.14 4.66 -17.21
CA ARG A 836 -3.85 4.71 -15.79
C ARG A 836 -3.37 3.35 -15.27
N GLU A 837 -4.10 2.31 -15.65
CA GLU A 837 -3.84 0.93 -15.25
C GLU A 837 -2.47 0.48 -15.77
N ASP A 838 -2.17 0.75 -17.03
CA ASP A 838 -0.88 0.47 -17.66
C ASP A 838 0.27 1.25 -16.99
N ALA A 839 0.05 2.51 -16.60
CA ALA A 839 1.06 3.30 -15.88
C ALA A 839 1.33 2.75 -14.47
N VAL A 840 0.29 2.30 -13.78
CA VAL A 840 0.40 1.69 -12.43
C VAL A 840 1.10 0.33 -12.53
N GLU A 841 0.74 -0.50 -13.51
CA GLU A 841 1.38 -1.80 -13.73
C GLU A 841 2.88 -1.64 -14.03
N LYS A 842 3.23 -0.77 -14.97
CA LYS A 842 4.63 -0.44 -15.27
C LYS A 842 5.37 0.16 -14.06
N GLY A 843 4.69 0.97 -13.25
CA GLY A 843 5.25 1.50 -12.00
C GLY A 843 5.58 0.41 -10.98
N ARG A 844 4.75 -0.63 -10.86
CA ARG A 844 5.01 -1.82 -10.03
C ARG A 844 6.14 -2.68 -10.59
N GLU A 845 6.12 -2.95 -11.89
CA GLU A 845 7.22 -3.67 -12.57
C GLU A 845 8.57 -3.00 -12.34
N LEU A 846 8.59 -1.67 -12.24
CA LEU A 846 9.76 -0.85 -12.01
C LEU A 846 10.08 -0.62 -10.54
N LEU A 847 9.32 -1.20 -9.61
CA LEU A 847 9.50 -1.09 -8.16
C LEU A 847 9.49 0.38 -7.65
N LEU A 848 8.66 1.22 -8.25
CA LEU A 848 8.57 2.64 -7.88
C LEU A 848 7.66 2.88 -6.68
N PHE A 849 6.86 1.88 -6.26
CA PHE A 849 6.00 1.87 -5.07
C PHE A 849 5.47 0.46 -4.77
#